data_95f82c7a9471d81060f256372fd9c4b3
#
_entry.id   95f82c7a9471d81060f256372fd9c4b3
#
_cell.length_a   1.000
_cell.length_b   1.000
_cell.length_c   1.000
_cell.angle_alpha   90.00
_cell.angle_beta   90.00
_cell.angle_gamma   90.00
#
_symmetry.space_group_name_H-M   'P 1'
#
loop_
_entity.id
_entity.type
_entity.pdbx_description
1 polymer ?
#
loop_
_entity_poly.entity_id
_entity_poly.type
_entity_poly.pdbx_seq_one_letter_code
_entity_poly.pdbx_strand_id
1 'polypeptide(L)'
;MGKIQNIVEKLHLDRYFSSKLILAIDLFVSLSASICSLMFIKMLLFKSLVTIDFIFVWLAASLVMSFVMFFWLKTYRSIIRHSTLREFAKLCLASLGKVVLMGVLVMLLPYGIKAYVFFLMVLDLILTIVFLLLVRVMMIVMYDILRSKVKETRKRLNVMIYGCGEKAVAVAKRLQNSPHYNIIGYLKHGQRLRGQKIDGIKIFYYEGKEDITLFRDKFFLDAMLFPRESDLKREESALVEICQENEVKIFLAPSIEEVIDGKVMSSPIREVKIEDLLGRDEIEISMDVIKSNFNGKVVMVTGAAGSIGSELCRQLATFEPEKLVLFDNGETPMHNLRLELEERFKNLNFVPVIGDVREKDRLDYVFRKHHPQVVFHAAAYKHVPLMEENPCEAVHVNVAGSRNVADKCVEYGVEKMVMVSTDKAVNPTNIMGCTKRLAEIYVQSLGLAIEKGEVKGHTRFVTTRFGNVLGSNGSVIPRFREQIAKGGPITVTHPEITRFFMTIPEACRLVMEAATMSTGNQIFVFDMGESVKIDTLARRMITLAGLRPDKDIKIEYSGLRPGEKLYEEVLSNKENTDPTSHDRIRVAKVREYEHAKAKEVMTQLEEMSIAVEIPEMVKLMKRTVPEFISKNSEYEKYDKEIKQ
;
A
#
# COMPACT_ATOMS: atom_id res chain seq x y z
N MET A 1 30.00 14.19 -27.52
CA MET A 1 29.07 13.26 -26.84
C MET A 1 28.07 12.55 -27.78
N GLY A 2 27.57 13.19 -28.84
CA GLY A 2 26.57 12.59 -29.77
C GLY A 2 27.02 11.38 -30.60
N LYS A 3 28.31 11.21 -30.90
CA LYS A 3 28.79 10.05 -31.69
C LYS A 3 28.78 8.73 -30.91
N ILE A 4 29.02 8.76 -29.60
CA ILE A 4 29.01 7.55 -28.75
C ILE A 4 27.56 7.12 -28.47
N GLN A 5 26.63 8.08 -28.27
CA GLN A 5 25.20 7.81 -28.13
C GLN A 5 24.61 7.16 -29.39
N ASN A 6 24.95 7.68 -30.57
CA ASN A 6 24.52 7.10 -31.85
C ASN A 6 25.07 5.68 -32.11
N ILE A 7 26.27 5.38 -31.60
CA ILE A 7 26.88 4.04 -31.70
C ILE A 7 26.21 3.06 -30.73
N VAL A 8 25.85 3.52 -29.52
CA VAL A 8 25.17 2.72 -28.49
C VAL A 8 23.72 2.41 -28.90
N GLU A 9 23.00 3.38 -29.48
CA GLU A 9 21.65 3.17 -30.04
C GLU A 9 21.66 2.27 -31.28
N LYS A 10 22.62 2.44 -32.19
CA LYS A 10 22.78 1.58 -33.39
C LYS A 10 23.17 0.15 -33.04
N LEU A 11 23.90 -0.09 -31.96
CA LEU A 11 24.33 -1.43 -31.54
C LEU A 11 23.26 -2.17 -30.73
N HIS A 12 22.09 -1.56 -30.46
CA HIS A 12 21.03 -2.21 -29.67
C HIS A 12 21.55 -2.93 -28.41
N LEU A 13 22.37 -2.24 -27.62
CA LEU A 13 23.05 -2.79 -26.43
C LEU A 13 22.07 -3.28 -25.34
N ASP A 14 20.79 -3.01 -25.49
CA ASP A 14 19.71 -3.62 -24.68
C ASP A 14 19.35 -5.05 -25.12
N ARG A 15 19.82 -5.50 -26.31
CA ARG A 15 19.64 -6.87 -26.79
C ARG A 15 20.90 -7.70 -26.48
N TYR A 16 20.69 -8.90 -25.97
CA TYR A 16 21.73 -9.88 -25.73
C TYR A 16 22.54 -10.14 -27.01
N PHE A 17 23.87 -10.30 -26.90
CA PHE A 17 24.70 -10.76 -28.01
C PHE A 17 24.08 -12.01 -28.63
N SER A 18 23.99 -12.05 -29.95
CA SER A 18 23.43 -13.22 -30.61
C SER A 18 24.28 -14.45 -30.29
N SER A 19 23.65 -15.60 -30.06
CA SER A 19 24.34 -16.86 -29.77
C SER A 19 25.35 -17.23 -30.87
N LYS A 20 25.10 -16.83 -32.12
CA LYS A 20 26.01 -17.04 -33.26
C LYS A 20 27.29 -16.21 -33.11
N LEU A 21 27.18 -14.96 -32.64
CA LEU A 21 28.35 -14.09 -32.44
C LEU A 21 29.22 -14.62 -31.29
N ILE A 22 28.61 -15.11 -30.22
CA ILE A 22 29.33 -15.70 -29.08
C ILE A 22 30.13 -16.93 -29.53
N LEU A 23 29.50 -17.82 -30.32
CA LEU A 23 30.17 -18.98 -30.87
C LEU A 23 31.36 -18.59 -31.78
N ALA A 24 31.17 -17.57 -32.62
CA ALA A 24 32.24 -17.07 -33.48
C ALA A 24 33.42 -16.51 -32.67
N ILE A 25 33.16 -15.78 -31.60
CA ILE A 25 34.21 -15.28 -30.69
C ILE A 25 34.94 -16.44 -30.01
N ASP A 26 34.23 -17.42 -29.47
CA ASP A 26 34.82 -18.56 -28.77
C ASP A 26 35.72 -19.37 -29.74
N LEU A 27 35.30 -19.58 -31.00
CA LEU A 27 36.09 -20.23 -32.04
C LEU A 27 37.33 -19.42 -32.42
N PHE A 28 37.17 -18.11 -32.60
CA PHE A 28 38.30 -17.22 -32.90
C PHE A 28 39.34 -17.24 -31.78
N VAL A 29 38.89 -17.18 -30.51
CA VAL A 29 39.75 -17.25 -29.33
C VAL A 29 40.49 -18.59 -29.26
N SER A 30 39.79 -19.72 -29.50
CA SER A 30 40.41 -21.04 -29.52
C SER A 30 41.44 -21.18 -30.66
N LEU A 31 41.13 -20.66 -31.84
CA LEU A 31 42.06 -20.64 -32.97
C LEU A 31 43.32 -19.79 -32.67
N SER A 32 43.12 -18.62 -32.06
CA SER A 32 44.25 -17.75 -31.65
C SER A 32 45.14 -18.42 -30.62
N ALA A 33 44.56 -19.14 -29.65
CA ALA A 33 45.34 -19.94 -28.71
C ALA A 33 46.16 -21.05 -29.38
N SER A 34 45.57 -21.72 -30.38
CA SER A 34 46.28 -22.76 -31.15
C SER A 34 47.39 -22.18 -32.01
N ILE A 35 47.23 -21.00 -32.56
CA ILE A 35 48.30 -20.28 -33.29
C ILE A 35 49.44 -19.93 -32.33
N CYS A 36 49.11 -19.35 -31.17
CA CYS A 36 50.09 -18.98 -30.15
C CYS A 36 50.89 -20.21 -29.65
N SER A 37 50.22 -21.35 -29.42
CA SER A 37 50.86 -22.58 -28.98
C SER A 37 51.84 -23.13 -30.03
N LEU A 38 51.48 -23.10 -31.33
CA LEU A 38 52.36 -23.46 -32.44
C LEU A 38 53.54 -22.50 -32.56
N MET A 39 53.31 -21.19 -32.44
CA MET A 39 54.40 -20.20 -32.50
C MET A 39 55.41 -20.42 -31.35
N PHE A 40 54.91 -20.68 -30.15
CA PHE A 40 55.71 -20.90 -28.96
C PHE A 40 56.59 -22.16 -29.11
N ILE A 41 56.02 -23.24 -29.60
CA ILE A 41 56.78 -24.48 -29.86
C ILE A 41 57.83 -24.30 -30.99
N LYS A 42 57.45 -23.62 -32.07
CA LYS A 42 58.37 -23.30 -33.16
C LYS A 42 59.58 -22.47 -32.71
N MET A 43 59.36 -21.56 -31.75
CA MET A 43 60.40 -20.70 -31.18
C MET A 43 61.33 -21.46 -30.21
N LEU A 44 60.75 -22.36 -29.35
CA LEU A 44 61.49 -23.00 -28.26
C LEU A 44 62.16 -24.31 -28.61
N LEU A 45 61.53 -25.13 -29.44
CA LEU A 45 61.91 -26.52 -29.53
C LEU A 45 62.59 -26.97 -30.86
N PHE A 46 62.22 -26.44 -32.02
CA PHE A 46 62.94 -26.85 -33.29
C PHE A 46 62.32 -26.25 -34.56
N LYS A 47 63.13 -25.57 -35.35
CA LYS A 47 62.76 -25.03 -36.67
C LYS A 47 62.37 -26.08 -37.72
N SER A 48 62.86 -27.32 -37.60
CA SER A 48 62.79 -28.36 -38.65
C SER A 48 61.58 -29.31 -38.58
N LEU A 49 60.90 -29.41 -37.43
CA LEU A 49 59.78 -30.35 -37.20
C LEU A 49 58.38 -29.82 -37.50
N VAL A 50 58.20 -28.49 -37.58
CA VAL A 50 56.91 -27.85 -37.82
C VAL A 50 56.88 -27.42 -39.29
N THR A 51 56.43 -28.31 -40.16
CA THR A 51 56.25 -28.03 -41.60
C THR A 51 55.01 -27.19 -41.80
N ILE A 52 54.94 -26.47 -42.90
CA ILE A 52 53.78 -25.64 -43.24
C ILE A 52 52.46 -26.48 -43.30
N ASP A 53 52.58 -27.67 -43.90
CA ASP A 53 51.43 -28.60 -44.00
C ASP A 53 50.93 -29.05 -42.62
N PHE A 54 51.86 -29.34 -41.69
CA PHE A 54 51.47 -29.69 -40.31
C PHE A 54 50.70 -28.53 -39.60
N ILE A 55 51.13 -27.28 -39.80
CA ILE A 55 50.49 -26.12 -39.25
C ILE A 55 49.05 -26.04 -39.76
N PHE A 56 48.81 -26.14 -41.05
CA PHE A 56 47.48 -26.08 -41.63
C PHE A 56 46.56 -27.20 -41.14
N VAL A 57 47.07 -28.44 -41.14
CA VAL A 57 46.30 -29.60 -40.64
C VAL A 57 45.95 -29.45 -39.16
N TRP A 58 46.91 -29.00 -38.34
CA TRP A 58 46.67 -28.76 -36.90
C TRP A 58 45.63 -27.71 -36.65
N LEU A 59 45.71 -26.55 -37.31
CA LEU A 59 44.75 -25.45 -37.13
C LEU A 59 43.36 -25.86 -37.63
N ALA A 60 43.25 -26.53 -38.74
CA ALA A 60 41.98 -27.05 -39.27
C ALA A 60 41.36 -28.06 -38.30
N ALA A 61 42.14 -29.03 -37.82
CA ALA A 61 41.67 -30.01 -36.83
C ALA A 61 41.24 -29.33 -35.50
N SER A 62 42.05 -28.41 -34.99
CA SER A 62 41.75 -27.64 -33.78
C SER A 62 40.46 -26.86 -33.93
N LEU A 63 40.22 -26.21 -35.06
CA LEU A 63 38.99 -25.43 -35.30
C LEU A 63 37.77 -26.35 -35.35
N VAL A 64 37.84 -27.47 -36.09
CA VAL A 64 36.73 -28.42 -36.18
C VAL A 64 36.39 -29.03 -34.82
N MET A 65 37.41 -29.50 -34.07
CA MET A 65 37.19 -30.09 -32.75
C MET A 65 36.66 -29.08 -31.73
N SER A 66 37.12 -27.83 -31.79
CA SER A 66 36.56 -26.73 -30.98
C SER A 66 35.11 -26.48 -31.33
N PHE A 67 34.75 -26.43 -32.62
CA PHE A 67 33.37 -26.24 -33.06
C PHE A 67 32.47 -27.37 -32.53
N VAL A 68 32.88 -28.63 -32.69
CA VAL A 68 32.11 -29.79 -32.20
C VAL A 68 31.85 -29.68 -30.70
N MET A 69 32.91 -29.41 -29.91
CA MET A 69 32.79 -29.37 -28.45
C MET A 69 31.96 -28.16 -27.95
N PHE A 70 32.18 -26.97 -28.51
CA PHE A 70 31.42 -25.78 -28.15
C PHE A 70 29.96 -25.91 -28.55
N PHE A 71 29.67 -26.54 -29.70
CA PHE A 71 28.31 -26.80 -30.15
C PHE A 71 27.61 -27.85 -29.27
N TRP A 72 28.27 -28.94 -28.93
CA TRP A 72 27.75 -30.04 -28.13
C TRP A 72 27.43 -29.59 -26.69
N LEU A 73 28.36 -28.89 -26.05
CA LEU A 73 28.18 -28.37 -24.69
C LEU A 73 27.37 -27.08 -24.64
N LYS A 74 26.93 -26.54 -25.79
CA LYS A 74 26.10 -25.33 -25.91
C LYS A 74 26.69 -24.11 -25.18
N THR A 75 28.02 -23.93 -25.20
CA THR A 75 28.72 -22.82 -24.51
C THR A 75 28.24 -21.45 -24.96
N TYR A 76 27.77 -21.32 -26.20
CA TYR A 76 27.25 -20.10 -26.83
C TYR A 76 25.86 -19.67 -26.38
N ARG A 77 25.12 -20.49 -25.62
CA ARG A 77 23.78 -20.17 -25.11
C ARG A 77 23.80 -19.43 -23.79
N SER A 78 24.96 -19.28 -23.15
CA SER A 78 25.06 -18.56 -21.88
C SER A 78 24.90 -17.05 -22.08
N ILE A 79 24.13 -16.43 -21.17
CA ILE A 79 24.01 -14.97 -21.08
C ILE A 79 25.27 -14.47 -20.40
N ILE A 80 26.19 -13.82 -21.14
CA ILE A 80 27.51 -13.39 -20.65
C ILE A 80 27.42 -12.61 -19.32
N ARG A 81 26.42 -11.76 -19.18
CA ARG A 81 26.20 -10.95 -17.99
C ARG A 81 25.96 -11.74 -16.69
N HIS A 82 25.38 -12.92 -16.77
CA HIS A 82 25.06 -13.77 -15.65
C HIS A 82 25.87 -15.06 -15.62
N SER A 83 27.10 -15.02 -16.19
CA SER A 83 27.99 -16.17 -16.21
C SER A 83 28.33 -16.60 -14.78
N THR A 84 27.87 -17.79 -14.40
CA THR A 84 28.12 -18.43 -13.12
C THR A 84 29.38 -19.31 -13.21
N LEU A 85 29.92 -19.73 -12.06
CA LEU A 85 30.99 -20.72 -12.01
C LEU A 85 30.69 -21.96 -12.86
N ARG A 86 29.44 -22.34 -13.00
CA ARG A 86 28.98 -23.46 -13.82
C ARG A 86 29.24 -23.23 -15.33
N GLU A 87 29.11 -22.00 -15.81
CA GLU A 87 29.38 -21.65 -17.21
C GLU A 87 30.87 -21.62 -17.50
N PHE A 88 31.71 -21.16 -16.59
CA PHE A 88 33.15 -21.25 -16.68
C PHE A 88 33.61 -22.70 -16.68
N ALA A 89 33.05 -23.58 -15.85
CA ALA A 89 33.32 -25.00 -15.85
C ALA A 89 32.98 -25.66 -17.20
N LYS A 90 31.90 -25.26 -17.88
CA LYS A 90 31.57 -25.76 -19.22
C LYS A 90 32.62 -25.39 -20.27
N LEU A 91 33.18 -24.17 -20.22
CA LEU A 91 34.26 -23.76 -21.12
C LEU A 91 35.52 -24.58 -20.90
N CYS A 92 35.89 -24.83 -19.64
CA CYS A 92 37.03 -25.72 -19.31
C CYS A 92 36.79 -27.15 -19.81
N LEU A 93 35.59 -27.68 -19.61
CA LEU A 93 35.21 -29.03 -20.06
C LEU A 93 35.21 -29.13 -21.57
N ALA A 94 34.78 -28.11 -22.30
CA ALA A 94 34.82 -28.05 -23.76
C ALA A 94 36.25 -28.03 -24.29
N SER A 95 37.13 -27.26 -23.65
CA SER A 95 38.56 -27.20 -24.01
C SER A 95 39.25 -28.54 -23.74
N LEU A 96 38.91 -29.20 -22.62
CA LEU A 96 39.44 -30.54 -22.33
C LEU A 96 38.95 -31.56 -23.36
N GLY A 97 37.66 -31.53 -23.71
CA GLY A 97 37.09 -32.41 -24.75
C GLY A 97 37.73 -32.21 -26.13
N LYS A 98 38.03 -30.94 -26.51
CA LYS A 98 38.83 -30.64 -27.72
C LYS A 98 40.14 -31.39 -27.71
N VAL A 99 40.89 -31.34 -26.59
CA VAL A 99 42.20 -31.98 -26.47
C VAL A 99 42.10 -33.51 -26.52
N VAL A 100 41.06 -34.08 -25.89
CA VAL A 100 40.80 -35.53 -25.97
C VAL A 100 40.53 -35.95 -27.42
N LEU A 101 39.71 -35.23 -28.18
CA LEU A 101 39.43 -35.50 -29.58
C LEU A 101 40.70 -35.35 -30.45
N MET A 102 41.51 -34.33 -30.20
CA MET A 102 42.80 -34.13 -30.85
C MET A 102 43.77 -35.30 -30.53
N GLY A 103 43.76 -35.81 -29.28
CA GLY A 103 44.55 -36.96 -28.86
C GLY A 103 44.24 -38.22 -29.63
N VAL A 104 43.00 -38.48 -29.95
CA VAL A 104 42.59 -39.61 -30.80
C VAL A 104 43.23 -39.48 -32.22
N LEU A 105 43.20 -38.24 -32.76
CA LEU A 105 43.81 -37.98 -34.07
C LEU A 105 45.32 -38.18 -34.02
N VAL A 106 45.99 -37.81 -32.94
CA VAL A 106 47.46 -37.97 -32.74
C VAL A 106 47.89 -39.43 -32.65
N MET A 107 47.00 -40.33 -32.20
CA MET A 107 47.31 -41.79 -32.18
C MET A 107 47.63 -42.37 -33.57
N LEU A 108 47.14 -41.73 -34.64
CA LEU A 108 47.36 -42.09 -36.01
C LEU A 108 48.74 -41.63 -36.55
N LEU A 109 49.49 -40.81 -35.79
CA LEU A 109 50.77 -40.26 -36.20
C LEU A 109 51.93 -41.22 -35.87
N PRO A 110 53.09 -41.13 -36.60
CA PRO A 110 54.32 -41.91 -36.33
C PRO A 110 54.85 -41.70 -34.90
N TYR A 111 55.42 -42.73 -34.31
CA TYR A 111 55.76 -42.74 -32.87
C TYR A 111 56.77 -41.65 -32.46
N GLY A 112 57.71 -41.27 -33.28
CA GLY A 112 58.75 -40.27 -33.00
C GLY A 112 58.21 -38.83 -32.85
N ILE A 113 57.03 -38.54 -33.37
CA ILE A 113 56.44 -37.19 -33.36
C ILE A 113 55.45 -37.02 -32.16
N LYS A 114 54.94 -38.10 -31.55
CA LYS A 114 53.93 -38.11 -30.53
C LYS A 114 54.30 -37.30 -29.28
N ALA A 115 55.51 -37.33 -28.80
CA ALA A 115 55.95 -36.62 -27.61
C ALA A 115 55.86 -35.08 -27.75
N TYR A 116 56.28 -34.57 -28.93
CA TYR A 116 56.22 -33.12 -29.21
C TYR A 116 54.78 -32.62 -29.40
N VAL A 117 53.96 -33.42 -30.05
CA VAL A 117 52.57 -33.11 -30.27
C VAL A 117 51.77 -33.16 -28.95
N PHE A 118 52.11 -34.07 -28.02
CA PHE A 118 51.55 -34.11 -26.70
C PHE A 118 51.84 -32.83 -25.93
N PHE A 119 53.07 -32.31 -25.95
CA PHE A 119 53.42 -31.05 -25.33
C PHE A 119 52.68 -29.88 -25.97
N LEU A 120 52.50 -29.85 -27.29
CA LEU A 120 51.67 -28.88 -28.02
C LEU A 120 50.22 -28.91 -27.56
N MET A 121 49.64 -30.09 -27.35
CA MET A 121 48.26 -30.26 -26.89
C MET A 121 48.05 -29.70 -25.47
N VAL A 122 48.99 -29.95 -24.56
CA VAL A 122 48.92 -29.42 -23.19
C VAL A 122 49.01 -27.89 -23.19
N LEU A 123 49.92 -27.33 -23.98
CA LEU A 123 50.06 -25.88 -24.10
C LEU A 123 48.83 -25.23 -24.75
N ASP A 124 48.27 -25.85 -25.80
CA ASP A 124 47.04 -25.38 -26.45
C ASP A 124 45.84 -25.42 -25.50
N LEU A 125 45.73 -26.46 -24.66
CA LEU A 125 44.72 -26.54 -23.63
C LEU A 125 44.78 -25.35 -22.65
N ILE A 126 45.99 -25.13 -22.09
CA ILE A 126 46.19 -24.08 -21.09
C ILE A 126 45.89 -22.71 -21.71
N LEU A 127 46.42 -22.41 -22.90
CA LEU A 127 46.20 -21.13 -23.57
C LEU A 127 44.74 -20.95 -23.97
N THR A 128 44.08 -22.00 -24.46
CA THR A 128 42.64 -21.93 -24.81
C THR A 128 41.79 -21.60 -23.59
N ILE A 129 42.00 -22.26 -22.44
CA ILE A 129 41.27 -21.97 -21.20
C ILE A 129 41.53 -20.54 -20.73
N VAL A 130 42.81 -20.14 -20.67
CA VAL A 130 43.17 -18.78 -20.19
C VAL A 130 42.57 -17.71 -21.08
N PHE A 131 42.66 -17.85 -22.40
CA PHE A 131 42.13 -16.84 -23.33
C PHE A 131 40.60 -16.76 -23.31
N LEU A 132 39.90 -17.90 -23.25
CA LEU A 132 38.43 -17.92 -23.13
C LEU A 132 37.98 -17.27 -21.85
N LEU A 133 38.58 -17.56 -20.70
CA LEU A 133 38.26 -16.96 -19.43
C LEU A 133 38.54 -15.45 -19.43
N LEU A 134 39.71 -15.04 -19.96
CA LEU A 134 40.10 -13.63 -20.03
C LEU A 134 39.11 -12.83 -20.89
N VAL A 135 38.75 -13.33 -22.07
CA VAL A 135 37.77 -12.67 -22.95
C VAL A 135 36.39 -12.59 -22.29
N ARG A 136 35.95 -13.64 -21.60
CA ARG A 136 34.67 -13.61 -20.86
C ARG A 136 34.66 -12.53 -19.76
N VAL A 137 35.72 -12.48 -18.95
CA VAL A 137 35.86 -11.45 -17.89
C VAL A 137 35.90 -10.05 -18.51
N MET A 138 36.67 -9.86 -19.58
CA MET A 138 36.76 -8.57 -20.29
C MET A 138 35.40 -8.14 -20.85
N MET A 139 34.60 -9.04 -21.42
CA MET A 139 33.26 -8.73 -21.91
C MET A 139 32.32 -8.33 -20.78
N ILE A 140 32.39 -8.98 -19.61
CA ILE A 140 31.59 -8.60 -18.42
C ILE A 140 31.97 -7.20 -17.95
N VAL A 141 33.27 -6.93 -17.78
CA VAL A 141 33.78 -5.62 -17.32
C VAL A 141 33.41 -4.50 -18.31
N MET A 142 33.61 -4.74 -19.61
CA MET A 142 33.27 -3.77 -20.66
C MET A 142 31.77 -3.46 -20.66
N TYR A 143 30.93 -4.48 -20.51
CA TYR A 143 29.49 -4.29 -20.41
C TYR A 143 29.12 -3.42 -19.18
N ASP A 144 29.72 -3.67 -18.01
CA ASP A 144 29.45 -2.91 -16.79
C ASP A 144 29.92 -1.45 -16.91
N ILE A 145 31.09 -1.20 -17.55
CA ILE A 145 31.59 0.15 -17.81
C ILE A 145 30.68 0.91 -18.79
N LEU A 146 30.24 0.28 -19.87
CA LEU A 146 29.33 0.91 -20.83
C LEU A 146 27.98 1.24 -20.21
N ARG A 147 27.47 0.33 -19.38
CA ARG A 147 26.20 0.54 -18.66
C ARG A 147 26.28 1.64 -17.62
N SER A 148 27.40 1.78 -16.90
CA SER A 148 27.58 2.86 -15.93
C SER A 148 27.54 4.24 -16.60
N LYS A 149 28.19 4.39 -17.77
CA LYS A 149 28.19 5.65 -18.55
C LYS A 149 26.82 6.04 -19.12
N VAL A 150 25.98 5.07 -19.53
CA VAL A 150 24.61 5.33 -20.01
C VAL A 150 23.69 5.71 -18.85
N LYS A 151 23.97 5.28 -17.64
CA LYS A 151 23.19 5.59 -16.45
C LYS A 151 23.39 7.00 -15.90
N GLU A 152 24.50 7.65 -16.18
CA GLU A 152 24.81 9.03 -15.69
C GLU A 152 23.90 10.12 -16.23
N THR A 153 23.10 9.87 -17.24
CA THR A 153 22.27 10.88 -17.91
C THR A 153 20.89 11.12 -17.26
N ARG A 154 20.47 10.31 -16.29
CA ARG A 154 19.24 10.53 -15.51
C ARG A 154 19.61 10.87 -14.07
N LYS A 155 19.12 12.02 -13.58
CA LYS A 155 19.27 12.46 -12.19
C LYS A 155 18.61 11.42 -11.27
N ARG A 156 19.42 10.58 -10.59
CA ARG A 156 18.95 9.57 -9.64
C ARG A 156 18.89 10.17 -8.26
N LEU A 157 17.89 9.81 -7.48
CA LEU A 157 17.83 10.16 -6.08
C LEU A 157 18.84 9.31 -5.29
N ASN A 158 19.71 9.97 -4.55
CA ASN A 158 20.63 9.36 -3.63
C ASN A 158 19.90 8.96 -2.34
N VAL A 159 19.83 7.66 -2.06
CA VAL A 159 19.05 7.15 -0.93
C VAL A 159 19.90 6.37 0.07
N MET A 160 19.60 6.52 1.36
CA MET A 160 20.05 5.62 2.43
C MET A 160 18.88 4.75 2.89
N ILE A 161 19.16 3.49 3.21
CA ILE A 161 18.15 2.53 3.66
C ILE A 161 18.27 2.37 5.16
N TYR A 162 17.16 2.61 5.88
CA TYR A 162 17.13 2.47 7.34
C TYR A 162 17.22 1.00 7.76
N GLY A 163 18.10 0.71 8.73
CA GLY A 163 18.34 -0.63 9.28
C GLY A 163 19.28 -1.50 8.43
N CYS A 164 19.67 -2.64 9.00
CA CYS A 164 20.59 -3.62 8.40
C CYS A 164 20.02 -5.05 8.42
N GLY A 165 18.73 -5.22 8.73
CA GLY A 165 18.04 -6.51 8.77
C GLY A 165 17.74 -7.06 7.37
N GLU A 166 17.24 -8.29 7.32
CA GLU A 166 16.93 -9.00 6.06
C GLU A 166 16.06 -8.20 5.09
N LYS A 167 15.03 -7.51 5.60
CA LYS A 167 14.14 -6.68 4.78
C LYS A 167 14.87 -5.47 4.17
N ALA A 168 15.78 -4.83 4.92
CA ALA A 168 16.60 -3.73 4.38
C ALA A 168 17.54 -4.23 3.26
N VAL A 169 18.14 -5.40 3.45
CA VAL A 169 18.99 -6.05 2.43
C VAL A 169 18.19 -6.44 1.19
N ALA A 170 16.99 -6.98 1.36
CA ALA A 170 16.10 -7.31 0.25
C ALA A 170 15.70 -6.08 -0.58
N VAL A 171 15.36 -4.97 0.09
CA VAL A 171 15.08 -3.69 -0.56
C VAL A 171 16.31 -3.16 -1.30
N ALA A 172 17.50 -3.23 -0.70
CA ALA A 172 18.73 -2.82 -1.34
C ALA A 172 19.01 -3.63 -2.62
N LYS A 173 18.88 -4.95 -2.59
CA LYS A 173 19.04 -5.82 -3.77
C LYS A 173 18.06 -5.46 -4.88
N ARG A 174 16.81 -5.19 -4.55
CA ARG A 174 15.77 -4.75 -5.50
C ARG A 174 16.16 -3.41 -6.15
N LEU A 175 16.70 -2.46 -5.38
CA LEU A 175 17.03 -1.12 -5.84
C LEU A 175 18.41 -1.00 -6.51
N GLN A 176 19.31 -1.95 -6.33
CA GLN A 176 20.68 -1.91 -6.84
C GLN A 176 20.75 -1.68 -8.36
N ASN A 177 19.72 -2.10 -9.07
CA ASN A 177 19.58 -1.93 -10.52
C ASN A 177 18.53 -0.88 -10.93
N SER A 178 17.98 -0.11 -9.99
CA SER A 178 16.97 0.90 -10.27
C SER A 178 17.52 2.04 -11.15
N PRO A 179 16.78 2.51 -12.15
CA PRO A 179 17.13 3.72 -12.91
C PRO A 179 16.83 5.01 -12.15
N HIS A 180 16.08 4.95 -11.02
CA HIS A 180 15.59 6.12 -10.29
C HIS A 180 16.35 6.38 -8.99
N TYR A 181 16.92 5.34 -8.37
CA TYR A 181 17.54 5.40 -7.05
C TYR A 181 19.01 4.97 -7.11
N ASN A 182 19.85 5.67 -6.33
CA ASN A 182 21.25 5.34 -6.10
C ASN A 182 21.45 5.10 -4.60
N ILE A 183 21.81 3.88 -4.20
CA ILE A 183 21.97 3.52 -2.80
C ILE A 183 23.34 3.98 -2.31
N ILE A 184 23.38 4.93 -1.36
CA ILE A 184 24.60 5.41 -0.71
C ILE A 184 25.05 4.40 0.35
N GLY A 185 24.12 3.89 1.16
CA GLY A 185 24.41 2.99 2.27
C GLY A 185 23.20 2.60 3.08
N TYR A 186 23.45 1.77 4.09
CA TYR A 186 22.50 1.50 5.16
C TYR A 186 22.71 2.51 6.30
N LEU A 187 21.65 2.90 6.99
CA LEU A 187 21.69 3.77 8.15
C LEU A 187 21.24 3.02 9.40
N LYS A 188 21.98 3.09 10.48
CA LYS A 188 21.64 2.46 11.76
C LYS A 188 21.86 3.45 12.92
N HIS A 189 20.96 3.43 13.90
CA HIS A 189 21.15 4.17 15.14
C HIS A 189 22.24 3.53 16.01
N GLY A 190 23.10 4.33 16.64
CA GLY A 190 24.11 3.90 17.62
C GLY A 190 25.56 4.16 17.20
N GLN A 191 26.51 3.72 18.05
CA GLN A 191 27.94 4.04 17.92
C GLN A 191 28.64 3.34 16.75
N ARG A 192 29.62 4.02 16.18
CA ARG A 192 30.40 3.63 15.01
C ARG A 192 31.18 2.32 15.21
N LEU A 193 30.78 1.28 14.52
CA LEU A 193 31.66 0.16 14.15
C LEU A 193 32.26 0.48 12.78
N ARG A 194 33.58 0.75 12.71
CA ARG A 194 34.24 1.21 11.48
C ARG A 194 34.21 0.16 10.37
N GLY A 195 33.77 0.58 9.19
CA GLY A 195 34.09 -0.11 7.94
C GLY A 195 33.22 -1.32 7.55
N GLN A 196 32.10 -1.58 8.23
CA GLN A 196 31.22 -2.69 7.90
C GLN A 196 30.48 -2.45 6.56
N LYS A 197 30.36 -3.51 5.77
CA LYS A 197 29.62 -3.52 4.49
C LYS A 197 28.74 -4.77 4.43
N ILE A 198 27.56 -4.63 3.85
CA ILE A 198 26.69 -5.75 3.49
C ILE A 198 26.54 -5.73 1.96
N ASP A 199 26.86 -6.83 1.28
CA ASP A 199 26.84 -6.95 -0.18
C ASP A 199 27.57 -5.79 -0.91
N GLY A 200 28.70 -5.32 -0.33
CA GLY A 200 29.50 -4.21 -0.86
C GLY A 200 28.98 -2.81 -0.51
N ILE A 201 27.79 -2.67 0.07
CA ILE A 201 27.16 -1.40 0.47
C ILE A 201 27.60 -1.06 1.90
N LYS A 202 28.02 0.18 2.14
CA LYS A 202 28.52 0.66 3.44
C LYS A 202 27.39 0.82 4.45
N ILE A 203 27.70 0.59 5.74
CA ILE A 203 26.82 0.88 6.86
C ILE A 203 27.28 2.20 7.48
N PHE A 204 26.36 3.15 7.62
CA PHE A 204 26.52 4.42 8.30
C PHE A 204 25.79 4.37 9.64
N TYR A 205 26.32 5.08 10.61
CA TYR A 205 25.76 5.19 11.95
C TYR A 205 25.43 6.65 12.21
N TYR A 206 24.32 6.90 12.92
CA TYR A 206 23.93 8.24 13.35
C TYR A 206 23.55 8.22 14.84
N GLU A 207 23.84 9.31 15.52
CA GLU A 207 23.47 9.57 16.91
C GLU A 207 22.57 10.82 17.01
N GLY A 208 22.63 11.70 16.03
CA GLY A 208 21.84 12.94 16.03
C GLY A 208 21.78 13.66 14.69
N LYS A 209 21.30 14.90 14.78
CA LYS A 209 21.06 15.78 13.61
C LYS A 209 22.33 16.07 12.80
N GLU A 210 23.45 16.24 13.48
CA GLU A 210 24.72 16.59 12.84
C GLU A 210 25.19 15.52 11.84
N ASP A 211 24.95 14.25 12.14
CA ASP A 211 25.31 13.14 11.24
C ASP A 211 24.49 13.17 9.95
N ILE A 212 23.19 13.41 10.04
CA ILE A 212 22.29 13.46 8.87
C ILE A 212 22.63 14.67 8.01
N THR A 213 22.91 15.82 8.61
CA THR A 213 23.40 17.02 7.92
C THR A 213 24.71 16.72 7.17
N LEU A 214 25.65 16.04 7.84
CA LEU A 214 26.90 15.61 7.22
C LEU A 214 26.66 14.67 6.02
N PHE A 215 25.74 13.73 6.14
CA PHE A 215 25.42 12.79 5.06
C PHE A 215 24.75 13.50 3.88
N ARG A 216 23.85 14.44 4.15
CA ARG A 216 23.26 15.31 3.13
C ARG A 216 24.33 16.06 2.34
N ASP A 217 25.21 16.76 3.03
CA ASP A 217 26.20 17.64 2.40
C ASP A 217 27.33 16.85 1.71
N LYS A 218 27.81 15.78 2.33
CA LYS A 218 28.94 15.00 1.83
C LYS A 218 28.56 13.99 0.74
N PHE A 219 27.38 13.38 0.85
CA PHE A 219 26.94 12.32 -0.06
C PHE A 219 25.76 12.73 -0.93
N PHE A 220 25.31 14.00 -0.82
CA PHE A 220 24.13 14.50 -1.52
C PHE A 220 22.91 13.60 -1.28
N LEU A 221 22.64 13.31 0.00
CA LEU A 221 21.52 12.48 0.39
C LEU A 221 20.19 13.18 0.06
N ASP A 222 19.44 12.64 -0.88
CA ASP A 222 18.15 13.17 -1.31
C ASP A 222 16.99 12.57 -0.50
N ALA A 223 17.12 11.30 -0.08
CA ALA A 223 16.04 10.61 0.61
C ALA A 223 16.49 9.49 1.56
N MET A 224 15.67 9.26 2.58
CA MET A 224 15.74 8.11 3.49
C MET A 224 14.66 7.11 3.15
N LEU A 225 14.99 5.83 3.05
CA LEU A 225 14.07 4.75 2.73
C LEU A 225 13.88 3.82 3.92
N PHE A 226 12.66 3.72 4.40
CA PHE A 226 12.29 2.78 5.47
C PHE A 226 11.75 1.47 4.85
N PRO A 227 12.32 0.30 5.24
CA PRO A 227 11.87 -1.00 4.74
C PRO A 227 10.52 -1.45 5.29
N ARG A 228 10.11 -0.92 6.44
CA ARG A 228 8.84 -1.24 7.12
C ARG A 228 8.20 0.00 7.70
N GLU A 229 6.89 -0.02 7.77
CA GLU A 229 6.12 0.99 8.50
C GLU A 229 6.40 0.97 10.01
N SER A 230 6.61 -0.22 10.59
CA SER A 230 7.00 -0.37 12.00
C SER A 230 8.38 0.25 12.32
N ASP A 231 9.32 0.23 11.37
CA ASP A 231 10.62 0.88 11.55
C ASP A 231 10.46 2.40 11.52
N LEU A 232 9.59 2.91 10.65
CA LEU A 232 9.23 4.33 10.59
C LEU A 232 8.57 4.77 11.90
N LYS A 233 7.62 4.00 12.42
CA LYS A 233 6.91 4.28 13.69
C LYS A 233 7.84 4.27 14.90
N ARG A 234 8.81 3.34 14.97
CA ARG A 234 9.77 3.25 16.08
C ARG A 234 10.68 4.48 16.18
N GLU A 235 11.04 5.10 15.05
CA GLU A 235 11.92 6.28 14.97
C GLU A 235 11.14 7.60 14.82
N GLU A 236 9.84 7.55 15.06
CA GLU A 236 8.83 8.53 14.66
C GLU A 236 9.11 9.98 15.04
N SER A 237 9.80 10.25 16.15
CA SER A 237 9.99 11.63 16.59
C SER A 237 11.36 12.22 16.25
N ALA A 238 12.43 11.44 16.30
CA ALA A 238 13.78 12.00 16.17
C ALA A 238 14.31 12.00 14.72
N LEU A 239 14.35 10.83 14.06
CA LEU A 239 14.98 10.72 12.73
C LEU A 239 14.11 11.34 11.61
N VAL A 240 12.79 11.22 11.73
CA VAL A 240 11.85 11.81 10.75
C VAL A 240 11.96 13.34 10.79
N GLU A 241 11.94 13.95 11.97
CA GLU A 241 12.12 15.39 12.15
C GLU A 241 13.49 15.85 11.64
N ILE A 242 14.56 15.12 11.96
CA ILE A 242 15.92 15.44 11.50
C ILE A 242 16.01 15.37 9.96
N CYS A 243 15.43 14.35 9.33
CA CYS A 243 15.40 14.24 7.87
C CYS A 243 14.64 15.41 7.25
N GLN A 244 13.50 15.77 7.82
CA GLN A 244 12.67 16.88 7.36
C GLN A 244 13.38 18.23 7.49
N GLU A 245 14.03 18.51 8.62
CA GLU A 245 14.81 19.74 8.82
C GLU A 245 15.99 19.87 7.85
N ASN A 246 16.50 18.74 7.36
CA ASN A 246 17.58 18.69 6.38
C ASN A 246 17.10 18.55 4.93
N GLU A 247 15.80 18.72 4.64
CA GLU A 247 15.20 18.56 3.30
C GLU A 247 15.43 17.18 2.67
N VAL A 248 15.63 16.14 3.51
CA VAL A 248 15.77 14.75 3.08
C VAL A 248 14.38 14.12 3.02
N LYS A 249 13.97 13.70 1.83
CA LYS A 249 12.66 13.05 1.62
C LYS A 249 12.58 11.70 2.32
N ILE A 250 11.39 11.31 2.75
CA ILE A 250 11.17 10.03 3.41
C ILE A 250 10.31 9.15 2.52
N PHE A 251 10.83 7.95 2.21
CA PHE A 251 10.14 6.94 1.43
C PHE A 251 9.88 5.68 2.25
N LEU A 252 8.76 5.04 1.98
CA LEU A 252 8.42 3.73 2.52
C LEU A 252 8.51 2.69 1.39
N ALA A 253 9.24 1.60 1.63
CA ALA A 253 9.25 0.45 0.76
C ALA A 253 8.08 -0.47 1.14
N PRO A 254 7.17 -0.80 0.21
CA PRO A 254 6.08 -1.71 0.53
C PRO A 254 6.61 -3.11 0.82
N SER A 255 5.95 -3.84 1.72
CA SER A 255 6.25 -5.25 2.00
C SER A 255 6.04 -6.09 0.74
N ILE A 256 6.92 -7.08 0.53
CA ILE A 256 6.91 -7.95 -0.66
C ILE A 256 5.79 -9.03 -0.56
N GLU A 257 5.01 -9.05 0.50
CA GLU A 257 4.19 -10.20 0.92
C GLU A 257 2.69 -10.10 0.60
N GLU A 258 2.23 -9.20 -0.24
CA GLU A 258 0.85 -9.30 -0.73
C GLU A 258 0.80 -10.22 -1.96
N VAL A 259 0.57 -11.50 -1.72
CA VAL A 259 0.20 -12.48 -2.76
C VAL A 259 -1.31 -12.44 -2.91
N ILE A 260 -1.82 -11.64 -3.84
CA ILE A 260 -3.22 -11.71 -4.27
C ILE A 260 -3.24 -12.58 -5.54
N ASP A 261 -4.03 -13.65 -5.54
CA ASP A 261 -4.20 -14.59 -6.67
C ASP A 261 -2.89 -15.23 -7.21
N GLY A 262 -1.93 -15.57 -6.34
CA GLY A 262 -0.68 -16.20 -6.79
C GLY A 262 0.25 -15.27 -7.57
N LYS A 263 -0.07 -13.99 -7.69
CA LYS A 263 0.80 -12.98 -8.29
C LYS A 263 1.36 -12.07 -7.21
N VAL A 264 2.69 -11.98 -7.15
CA VAL A 264 3.39 -11.03 -6.29
C VAL A 264 3.15 -9.63 -6.87
N MET A 265 2.21 -8.88 -6.30
CA MET A 265 2.01 -7.47 -6.63
C MET A 265 3.06 -6.64 -5.89
N SER A 266 4.05 -6.15 -6.61
CA SER A 266 5.03 -5.22 -6.06
C SER A 266 4.45 -3.81 -6.07
N SER A 267 3.97 -3.34 -4.92
CA SER A 267 3.60 -1.92 -4.79
C SER A 267 4.82 -1.01 -5.03
N PRO A 268 4.68 0.13 -5.69
CA PRO A 268 5.78 1.05 -5.92
C PRO A 268 6.28 1.66 -4.59
N ILE A 269 7.56 2.01 -4.54
CA ILE A 269 8.10 2.83 -3.45
C ILE A 269 7.37 4.16 -3.48
N ARG A 270 6.82 4.57 -2.33
CA ARG A 270 6.03 5.79 -2.21
C ARG A 270 6.60 6.73 -1.14
N GLU A 271 6.36 8.01 -1.31
CA GLU A 271 6.61 8.98 -0.23
C GLU A 271 5.74 8.66 0.99
N VAL A 272 6.28 8.89 2.18
CA VAL A 272 5.55 8.70 3.45
C VAL A 272 4.39 9.69 3.50
N LYS A 273 3.21 9.16 3.77
CA LYS A 273 2.01 9.96 4.00
C LYS A 273 1.84 10.23 5.49
N ILE A 274 1.09 11.26 5.83
CA ILE A 274 0.80 11.59 7.22
C ILE A 274 0.09 10.44 7.95
N GLU A 275 -0.69 9.65 7.21
CA GLU A 275 -1.40 8.48 7.71
C GLU A 275 -0.42 7.41 8.25
N ASP A 276 0.75 7.28 7.64
CA ASP A 276 1.82 6.35 8.06
C ASP A 276 2.49 6.79 9.36
N LEU A 277 2.41 8.09 9.70
CA LEU A 277 3.03 8.69 10.90
C LEU A 277 2.11 8.74 12.12
N LEU A 278 0.86 8.34 12.01
CA LEU A 278 -0.09 8.40 13.12
C LEU A 278 -0.08 7.15 14.01
N GLY A 279 1.04 6.42 14.02
CA GLY A 279 1.46 5.52 15.11
C GLY A 279 0.53 4.35 15.46
N ARG A 280 -0.36 3.92 14.54
CA ARG A 280 -1.32 2.87 14.86
C ARG A 280 -0.92 1.53 14.23
N ASP A 281 -0.79 0.48 15.05
CA ASP A 281 -0.51 -0.87 14.56
C ASP A 281 -1.68 -1.40 13.75
N GLU A 282 -1.40 -2.12 12.67
CA GLU A 282 -2.43 -2.82 11.91
C GLU A 282 -3.15 -3.81 12.82
N ILE A 283 -4.48 -3.82 12.71
CA ILE A 283 -5.33 -4.74 13.49
C ILE A 283 -5.26 -6.10 12.81
N GLU A 284 -4.83 -7.11 13.57
CA GLU A 284 -4.94 -8.49 13.17
C GLU A 284 -6.40 -8.94 13.35
N ILE A 285 -7.05 -9.34 12.27
CA ILE A 285 -8.41 -9.84 12.24
C ILE A 285 -8.40 -11.24 11.64
N SER A 286 -9.25 -12.12 12.19
CA SER A 286 -9.45 -13.46 11.64
C SER A 286 -10.24 -13.38 10.32
N MET A 287 -9.53 -13.21 9.22
CA MET A 287 -10.12 -13.10 7.88
C MET A 287 -10.97 -14.31 7.51
N ASP A 288 -10.62 -15.52 8.00
CA ASP A 288 -11.37 -16.74 7.71
C ASP A 288 -12.76 -16.72 8.36
N VAL A 289 -12.88 -16.20 9.58
CA VAL A 289 -14.17 -16.08 10.29
C VAL A 289 -15.06 -15.06 9.58
N ILE A 290 -14.49 -13.93 9.16
CA ILE A 290 -15.22 -12.91 8.40
C ILE A 290 -15.67 -13.47 7.05
N LYS A 291 -14.77 -14.14 6.32
CA LYS A 291 -15.09 -14.76 5.03
C LYS A 291 -16.28 -15.72 5.15
N SER A 292 -16.31 -16.57 6.17
CA SER A 292 -17.42 -17.53 6.37
C SER A 292 -18.78 -16.88 6.60
N ASN A 293 -18.82 -15.63 7.10
CA ASN A 293 -20.06 -14.89 7.33
C ASN A 293 -20.61 -14.20 6.07
N PHE A 294 -19.78 -13.91 5.08
CA PHE A 294 -20.20 -13.15 3.88
C PHE A 294 -20.08 -13.92 2.58
N ASN A 295 -19.30 -15.01 2.55
CA ASN A 295 -19.16 -15.86 1.38
C ASN A 295 -20.53 -16.44 0.95
N GLY A 296 -20.81 -16.37 -0.33
CA GLY A 296 -22.06 -16.88 -0.93
C GLY A 296 -23.33 -16.13 -0.53
N LYS A 297 -23.23 -14.95 0.12
CA LYS A 297 -24.38 -14.12 0.49
C LYS A 297 -24.57 -12.94 -0.45
N VAL A 298 -25.82 -12.49 -0.56
CA VAL A 298 -26.15 -11.21 -1.19
C VAL A 298 -25.96 -10.12 -0.14
N VAL A 299 -24.97 -9.26 -0.35
CA VAL A 299 -24.63 -8.16 0.55
C VAL A 299 -24.95 -6.83 -0.12
N MET A 300 -25.63 -5.94 0.60
CA MET A 300 -25.93 -4.58 0.14
C MET A 300 -25.16 -3.56 0.98
N VAL A 301 -24.58 -2.56 0.32
CA VAL A 301 -23.95 -1.41 0.97
C VAL A 301 -24.65 -0.15 0.54
N THR A 302 -25.26 0.60 1.48
CA THR A 302 -25.79 1.93 1.22
C THR A 302 -24.74 2.99 1.54
N GLY A 303 -24.72 4.10 0.79
CA GLY A 303 -23.60 5.03 0.82
C GLY A 303 -22.31 4.40 0.24
N ALA A 304 -22.50 3.49 -0.72
CA ALA A 304 -21.45 2.64 -1.28
C ALA A 304 -20.32 3.42 -1.95
N ALA A 305 -20.59 4.58 -2.50
CA ALA A 305 -19.60 5.44 -3.15
C ALA A 305 -18.91 6.44 -2.20
N GLY A 306 -19.32 6.47 -0.91
CA GLY A 306 -18.66 7.24 0.14
C GLY A 306 -17.33 6.61 0.58
N SER A 307 -16.55 7.33 1.42
CA SER A 307 -15.23 6.87 1.87
C SER A 307 -15.26 5.53 2.63
N ILE A 308 -16.23 5.32 3.53
CA ILE A 308 -16.41 4.06 4.28
C ILE A 308 -17.08 3.01 3.39
N GLY A 309 -18.16 3.38 2.69
CA GLY A 309 -18.92 2.44 1.85
C GLY A 309 -18.08 1.83 0.73
N SER A 310 -17.25 2.63 0.04
CA SER A 310 -16.39 2.13 -1.03
C SER A 310 -15.31 1.17 -0.51
N GLU A 311 -14.76 1.44 0.66
CA GLU A 311 -13.79 0.53 1.27
C GLU A 311 -14.45 -0.77 1.77
N LEU A 312 -15.64 -0.69 2.36
CA LEU A 312 -16.43 -1.88 2.67
C LEU A 312 -16.67 -2.73 1.41
N CYS A 313 -17.03 -2.09 0.28
CA CYS A 313 -17.22 -2.79 -0.99
C CYS A 313 -15.93 -3.48 -1.46
N ARG A 314 -14.75 -2.82 -1.36
CA ARG A 314 -13.45 -3.41 -1.72
C ARG A 314 -13.12 -4.63 -0.87
N GLN A 315 -13.30 -4.53 0.44
CA GLN A 315 -13.00 -5.62 1.36
C GLN A 315 -14.00 -6.77 1.23
N LEU A 316 -15.31 -6.49 1.12
CA LEU A 316 -16.34 -7.50 0.87
C LEU A 316 -16.12 -8.24 -0.44
N ALA A 317 -15.62 -7.56 -1.48
CA ALA A 317 -15.30 -8.19 -2.76
C ALA A 317 -14.25 -9.31 -2.64
N THR A 318 -13.36 -9.25 -1.65
CA THR A 318 -12.36 -10.30 -1.38
C THR A 318 -12.94 -11.56 -0.73
N PHE A 319 -14.18 -11.50 -0.20
CA PHE A 319 -14.85 -12.61 0.48
C PHE A 319 -15.79 -13.43 -0.42
N GLU A 320 -15.79 -13.15 -1.72
CA GLU A 320 -16.56 -13.89 -2.73
C GLU A 320 -18.06 -13.94 -2.38
N PRO A 321 -18.74 -12.78 -2.20
CA PRO A 321 -20.17 -12.76 -1.98
C PRO A 321 -20.90 -13.30 -3.24
N GLU A 322 -22.09 -13.89 -3.07
CA GLU A 322 -22.93 -14.26 -4.22
C GLU A 322 -23.24 -13.05 -5.09
N LYS A 323 -23.56 -11.91 -4.44
CA LYS A 323 -23.80 -10.63 -5.11
C LYS A 323 -23.50 -9.47 -4.17
N LEU A 324 -22.86 -8.42 -4.69
CA LEU A 324 -22.64 -7.16 -3.98
C LEU A 324 -23.52 -6.06 -4.60
N VAL A 325 -24.47 -5.52 -3.83
CA VAL A 325 -25.37 -4.44 -4.27
C VAL A 325 -24.85 -3.11 -3.73
N LEU A 326 -24.43 -2.22 -4.63
CA LEU A 326 -23.86 -0.91 -4.31
C LEU A 326 -24.96 0.14 -4.46
N PHE A 327 -25.45 0.70 -3.36
CA PHE A 327 -26.53 1.70 -3.37
C PHE A 327 -26.00 3.06 -2.93
N ASP A 328 -26.11 4.07 -3.79
CA ASP A 328 -25.66 5.45 -3.50
C ASP A 328 -26.42 6.45 -4.39
N ASN A 329 -26.56 7.70 -3.94
CA ASN A 329 -27.15 8.76 -4.74
C ASN A 329 -26.14 9.52 -5.62
N GLY A 330 -24.84 9.37 -5.37
CA GLY A 330 -23.75 10.00 -6.11
C GLY A 330 -23.39 9.25 -7.39
N GLU A 331 -23.83 9.70 -8.55
CA GLU A 331 -23.59 9.04 -9.84
C GLU A 331 -22.09 8.95 -10.16
N THR A 332 -21.38 10.06 -10.19
CA THR A 332 -19.96 10.11 -10.56
C THR A 332 -19.05 9.29 -9.60
N PRO A 333 -19.14 9.41 -8.27
CA PRO A 333 -18.37 8.54 -7.38
C PRO A 333 -18.75 7.05 -7.52
N MET A 334 -20.02 6.72 -7.82
CA MET A 334 -20.44 5.34 -8.11
C MET A 334 -19.81 4.81 -9.40
N HIS A 335 -19.73 5.63 -10.44
CA HIS A 335 -19.07 5.27 -11.69
C HIS A 335 -17.58 4.95 -11.46
N ASN A 336 -16.88 5.77 -10.69
CA ASN A 336 -15.48 5.56 -10.36
C ASN A 336 -15.28 4.24 -9.58
N LEU A 337 -16.12 3.98 -8.58
CA LEU A 337 -16.08 2.73 -7.81
C LEU A 337 -16.35 1.51 -8.70
N ARG A 338 -17.31 1.61 -9.63
CA ARG A 338 -17.62 0.57 -10.61
C ARG A 338 -16.39 0.21 -11.44
N LEU A 339 -15.72 1.20 -12.05
CA LEU A 339 -14.54 0.98 -12.87
C LEU A 339 -13.42 0.31 -12.07
N GLU A 340 -13.19 0.75 -10.84
CA GLU A 340 -12.19 0.16 -9.95
C GLU A 340 -12.49 -1.30 -9.64
N LEU A 341 -13.74 -1.64 -9.30
CA LEU A 341 -14.12 -3.02 -8.98
C LEU A 341 -14.04 -3.94 -10.20
N GLU A 342 -14.45 -3.46 -11.39
CA GLU A 342 -14.32 -4.19 -12.67
C GLU A 342 -12.84 -4.50 -13.01
N GLU A 343 -11.93 -3.56 -12.74
CA GLU A 343 -10.50 -3.75 -12.98
C GLU A 343 -9.86 -4.74 -12.00
N ARG A 344 -10.18 -4.60 -10.70
CA ARG A 344 -9.52 -5.36 -9.62
C ARG A 344 -10.10 -6.76 -9.42
N PHE A 345 -11.42 -6.95 -9.61
CA PHE A 345 -12.16 -8.17 -9.27
C PHE A 345 -12.96 -8.69 -10.47
N LYS A 346 -12.28 -9.34 -11.40
CA LYS A 346 -12.86 -9.77 -12.70
C LYS A 346 -14.06 -10.74 -12.58
N ASN A 347 -14.15 -11.48 -11.48
CA ASN A 347 -15.20 -12.50 -11.27
C ASN A 347 -16.27 -12.05 -10.26
N LEU A 348 -16.19 -10.82 -9.75
CA LEU A 348 -17.15 -10.30 -8.79
C LEU A 348 -18.50 -10.04 -9.44
N ASN A 349 -19.55 -10.65 -8.92
CA ASN A 349 -20.93 -10.33 -9.27
C ASN A 349 -21.39 -9.12 -8.45
N PHE A 350 -21.45 -7.94 -9.04
CA PHE A 350 -21.92 -6.75 -8.35
C PHE A 350 -22.86 -5.90 -9.22
N VAL A 351 -23.71 -5.12 -8.56
CA VAL A 351 -24.71 -4.27 -9.21
C VAL A 351 -24.66 -2.87 -8.62
N PRO A 352 -24.22 -1.84 -9.37
CA PRO A 352 -24.37 -0.47 -8.96
C PRO A 352 -25.82 0.00 -9.11
N VAL A 353 -26.35 0.64 -8.06
CA VAL A 353 -27.72 1.15 -8.02
C VAL A 353 -27.67 2.62 -7.59
N ILE A 354 -28.12 3.49 -8.48
CA ILE A 354 -28.33 4.91 -8.13
C ILE A 354 -29.68 5.05 -7.44
N GLY A 355 -29.65 5.58 -6.23
CA GLY A 355 -30.86 5.81 -5.41
C GLY A 355 -30.54 6.50 -4.10
N ASP A 356 -31.55 7.11 -3.52
CA ASP A 356 -31.48 7.81 -2.25
C ASP A 356 -32.18 7.03 -1.14
N VAL A 357 -31.60 6.95 0.06
CA VAL A 357 -32.21 6.26 1.21
C VAL A 357 -33.50 6.93 1.71
N ARG A 358 -33.74 8.16 1.32
CA ARG A 358 -34.99 8.89 1.58
C ARG A 358 -36.18 8.34 0.80
N GLU A 359 -35.89 7.75 -0.39
CA GLU A 359 -36.89 7.29 -1.35
C GLU A 359 -37.34 5.86 -1.04
N LYS A 360 -38.46 5.74 -0.34
CA LYS A 360 -39.01 4.44 0.11
C LYS A 360 -39.29 3.47 -1.03
N ASP A 361 -39.88 3.97 -2.12
CA ASP A 361 -40.21 3.14 -3.31
C ASP A 361 -38.96 2.65 -4.02
N ARG A 362 -37.90 3.45 -4.06
CA ARG A 362 -36.62 3.06 -4.63
C ARG A 362 -35.94 1.96 -3.82
N LEU A 363 -35.95 2.10 -2.50
CA LEU A 363 -35.46 1.05 -1.60
C LEU A 363 -36.30 -0.21 -1.76
N ASP A 364 -37.63 -0.11 -1.77
CA ASP A 364 -38.53 -1.24 -1.97
C ASP A 364 -38.20 -2.04 -3.23
N TYR A 365 -38.06 -1.34 -4.37
CA TYR A 365 -37.67 -1.96 -5.62
C TYR A 365 -36.34 -2.73 -5.51
N VAL A 366 -35.33 -2.15 -4.84
CA VAL A 366 -34.00 -2.74 -4.73
C VAL A 366 -34.01 -3.96 -3.82
N PHE A 367 -34.66 -3.89 -2.64
CA PHE A 367 -34.79 -5.02 -1.73
C PHE A 367 -35.57 -6.17 -2.36
N ARG A 368 -36.69 -5.90 -3.01
CA ARG A 368 -37.51 -6.89 -3.72
C ARG A 368 -36.76 -7.55 -4.88
N LYS A 369 -35.91 -6.81 -5.60
CA LYS A 369 -35.16 -7.32 -6.76
C LYS A 369 -33.95 -8.16 -6.38
N HIS A 370 -33.26 -7.76 -5.31
CA HIS A 370 -31.95 -8.33 -4.98
C HIS A 370 -31.94 -9.22 -3.74
N HIS A 371 -32.97 -9.15 -2.88
CA HIS A 371 -33.11 -9.93 -1.63
C HIS A 371 -31.80 -9.97 -0.80
N PRO A 372 -31.28 -8.81 -0.35
CA PRO A 372 -30.05 -8.79 0.43
C PRO A 372 -30.21 -9.54 1.75
N GLN A 373 -29.23 -10.37 2.10
CA GLN A 373 -29.18 -11.08 3.39
C GLN A 373 -28.44 -10.25 4.45
N VAL A 374 -27.48 -9.44 4.02
CA VAL A 374 -26.75 -8.53 4.90
C VAL A 374 -26.75 -7.11 4.31
N VAL A 375 -27.02 -6.11 5.15
CA VAL A 375 -27.02 -4.70 4.75
C VAL A 375 -26.03 -3.91 5.60
N PHE A 376 -25.04 -3.28 4.97
CA PHE A 376 -24.19 -2.28 5.58
C PHE A 376 -24.74 -0.89 5.25
N HIS A 377 -25.19 -0.16 6.27
CA HIS A 377 -25.75 1.17 6.11
C HIS A 377 -24.73 2.24 6.48
N ALA A 378 -24.05 2.79 5.46
CA ALA A 378 -23.07 3.86 5.59
C ALA A 378 -23.53 5.19 4.96
N ALA A 379 -24.75 5.24 4.41
CA ALA A 379 -25.35 6.47 3.88
C ALA A 379 -25.69 7.44 5.00
N ALA A 380 -25.07 8.61 5.03
CA ALA A 380 -25.39 9.69 6.00
C ALA A 380 -24.72 11.00 5.58
N TYR A 381 -25.28 12.12 5.99
CA TYR A 381 -24.61 13.41 6.00
C TYR A 381 -23.77 13.56 7.27
N LYS A 382 -22.50 13.99 7.13
CA LYS A 382 -21.51 13.97 8.22
C LYS A 382 -20.87 15.32 8.55
N HIS A 383 -21.01 16.32 7.69
CA HIS A 383 -20.35 17.62 7.87
C HIS A 383 -21.11 18.50 8.85
N VAL A 384 -20.59 18.61 10.08
CA VAL A 384 -21.24 19.34 11.18
C VAL A 384 -21.66 20.75 10.79
N PRO A 385 -20.80 21.64 10.23
CA PRO A 385 -21.23 22.99 9.89
C PRO A 385 -22.39 23.04 8.89
N LEU A 386 -22.34 22.20 7.85
CA LEU A 386 -23.42 22.15 6.85
C LEU A 386 -24.75 21.66 7.47
N MET A 387 -24.65 20.72 8.41
CA MET A 387 -25.87 20.19 9.05
C MET A 387 -26.44 21.16 10.12
N GLU A 388 -25.63 21.99 10.72
CA GLU A 388 -26.10 23.11 11.53
C GLU A 388 -26.91 24.15 10.70
N GLU A 389 -26.44 24.43 9.48
CA GLU A 389 -27.09 25.31 8.53
C GLU A 389 -28.31 24.65 7.83
N ASN A 390 -28.37 23.31 7.78
CA ASN A 390 -29.40 22.55 7.07
C ASN A 390 -29.98 21.42 7.95
N PRO A 391 -30.60 21.72 9.08
CA PRO A 391 -31.03 20.70 10.04
C PRO A 391 -32.13 19.78 9.51
N CYS A 392 -33.03 20.27 8.64
CA CYS A 392 -34.06 19.46 8.00
C CYS A 392 -33.46 18.36 7.13
N GLU A 393 -32.40 18.68 6.33
CA GLU A 393 -31.70 17.71 5.51
C GLU A 393 -30.97 16.65 6.36
N ALA A 394 -30.39 17.08 7.50
CA ALA A 394 -29.77 16.16 8.44
C ALA A 394 -30.79 15.14 9.00
N VAL A 395 -31.97 15.58 9.39
CA VAL A 395 -33.07 14.70 9.87
C VAL A 395 -33.55 13.81 8.73
N HIS A 396 -33.81 14.37 7.56
CA HIS A 396 -34.36 13.63 6.43
C HIS A 396 -33.43 12.48 5.95
N VAL A 397 -32.12 12.73 5.89
CA VAL A 397 -31.16 11.68 5.47
C VAL A 397 -30.78 10.75 6.62
N ASN A 398 -30.32 11.32 7.76
CA ASN A 398 -29.76 10.52 8.83
C ASN A 398 -30.82 9.79 9.68
N VAL A 399 -32.00 10.39 9.88
CA VAL A 399 -33.08 9.81 10.69
C VAL A 399 -34.06 9.04 9.80
N ALA A 400 -34.75 9.73 8.89
CA ALA A 400 -35.75 9.09 8.04
C ALA A 400 -35.15 8.09 7.07
N GLY A 401 -33.98 8.41 6.47
CA GLY A 401 -33.24 7.48 5.61
C GLY A 401 -32.80 6.21 6.33
N SER A 402 -32.25 6.31 7.56
CA SER A 402 -31.87 5.14 8.37
C SER A 402 -33.06 4.29 8.77
N ARG A 403 -34.19 4.95 9.17
CA ARG A 403 -35.46 4.27 9.44
C ARG A 403 -35.96 3.50 8.21
N ASN A 404 -35.99 4.12 7.05
CA ASN A 404 -36.46 3.47 5.81
C ASN A 404 -35.65 2.22 5.49
N VAL A 405 -34.32 2.28 5.62
CA VAL A 405 -33.45 1.11 5.40
C VAL A 405 -33.72 0.02 6.45
N ALA A 406 -33.86 0.38 7.73
CA ALA A 406 -34.13 -0.58 8.81
C ALA A 406 -35.50 -1.26 8.63
N ASP A 407 -36.55 -0.50 8.30
CA ASP A 407 -37.91 -1.02 8.05
C ASP A 407 -37.90 -1.99 6.86
N LYS A 408 -37.20 -1.67 5.78
CA LYS A 408 -37.05 -2.58 4.61
C LYS A 408 -36.24 -3.82 4.95
N CYS A 409 -35.24 -3.73 5.83
CA CYS A 409 -34.53 -4.93 6.32
C CYS A 409 -35.49 -5.88 7.04
N VAL A 410 -36.40 -5.40 7.87
CA VAL A 410 -37.39 -6.23 8.56
C VAL A 410 -38.43 -6.77 7.57
N GLU A 411 -38.97 -5.93 6.69
CA GLU A 411 -40.00 -6.28 5.71
C GLU A 411 -39.53 -7.40 4.74
N TYR A 412 -38.28 -7.34 4.30
CA TYR A 412 -37.71 -8.29 3.35
C TYR A 412 -36.88 -9.42 4.02
N GLY A 413 -36.91 -9.52 5.34
CA GLY A 413 -36.29 -10.63 6.09
C GLY A 413 -34.76 -10.64 5.98
N VAL A 414 -34.12 -9.48 6.00
CA VAL A 414 -32.65 -9.37 6.07
C VAL A 414 -32.14 -9.99 7.36
N GLU A 415 -31.13 -10.83 7.29
CA GLU A 415 -30.58 -11.50 8.48
C GLU A 415 -29.90 -10.50 9.43
N LYS A 416 -29.15 -9.54 8.86
CA LYS A 416 -28.35 -8.57 9.63
C LYS A 416 -28.25 -7.22 8.94
N MET A 417 -28.50 -6.15 9.70
CA MET A 417 -28.20 -4.77 9.30
C MET A 417 -27.11 -4.19 10.19
N VAL A 418 -26.04 -3.68 9.58
CA VAL A 418 -24.92 -3.02 10.25
C VAL A 418 -24.96 -1.53 9.95
N MET A 419 -25.27 -0.71 10.95
CA MET A 419 -25.33 0.74 10.83
C MET A 419 -24.03 1.39 11.27
N VAL A 420 -23.42 2.17 10.40
CA VAL A 420 -22.24 2.98 10.72
C VAL A 420 -22.68 4.24 11.46
N SER A 421 -22.16 4.44 12.67
CA SER A 421 -22.37 5.61 13.51
C SER A 421 -21.04 6.32 13.84
N THR A 422 -21.05 7.24 14.80
CA THR A 422 -19.93 8.14 15.08
C THR A 422 -19.81 8.42 16.58
N ASP A 423 -18.61 8.82 17.02
CA ASP A 423 -18.33 9.41 18.33
C ASP A 423 -19.21 10.64 18.64
N LYS A 424 -19.62 11.37 17.61
CA LYS A 424 -20.45 12.60 17.76
C LYS A 424 -21.90 12.32 18.15
N ALA A 425 -22.35 11.06 18.09
CA ALA A 425 -23.64 10.62 18.63
C ALA A 425 -23.62 10.49 20.17
N VAL A 426 -22.42 10.53 20.78
CA VAL A 426 -22.24 10.51 22.24
C VAL A 426 -22.25 11.93 22.77
N ASN A 427 -23.14 12.21 23.73
CA ASN A 427 -23.36 13.57 24.25
C ASN A 427 -23.33 14.63 23.13
N PRO A 428 -24.27 14.57 22.17
CA PRO A 428 -24.18 15.39 20.96
C PRO A 428 -24.23 16.88 21.29
N THR A 429 -23.39 17.66 20.59
CA THR A 429 -23.36 19.14 20.73
C THR A 429 -23.82 19.84 19.45
N ASN A 430 -24.26 19.05 18.47
CA ASN A 430 -24.66 19.53 17.16
C ASN A 430 -25.77 18.67 16.55
N ILE A 431 -26.43 19.22 15.54
CA ILE A 431 -27.55 18.60 14.83
C ILE A 431 -27.13 17.26 14.23
N MET A 432 -25.96 17.20 13.54
CA MET A 432 -25.49 15.98 12.89
C MET A 432 -25.31 14.84 13.92
N GLY A 433 -24.64 15.09 15.03
CA GLY A 433 -24.47 14.11 16.11
C GLY A 433 -25.81 13.66 16.71
N CYS A 434 -26.75 14.62 16.95
CA CYS A 434 -28.08 14.31 17.44
C CYS A 434 -28.86 13.43 16.44
N THR A 435 -28.84 13.73 15.14
CA THR A 435 -29.52 12.91 14.12
C THR A 435 -28.96 11.49 14.05
N LYS A 436 -27.65 11.30 14.23
CA LYS A 436 -27.06 9.96 14.33
C LYS A 436 -27.51 9.22 15.60
N ARG A 437 -27.60 9.92 16.73
CA ARG A 437 -28.13 9.33 17.97
C ARG A 437 -29.60 8.94 17.83
N LEU A 438 -30.43 9.75 17.20
CA LEU A 438 -31.83 9.42 16.89
C LEU A 438 -31.96 8.17 16.01
N ALA A 439 -31.09 8.05 14.98
CA ALA A 439 -31.01 6.83 14.15
C ALA A 439 -30.63 5.59 14.98
N GLU A 440 -29.67 5.71 15.91
CA GLU A 440 -29.32 4.63 16.84
C GLU A 440 -30.49 4.20 17.71
N ILE A 441 -31.22 5.20 18.26
CA ILE A 441 -32.40 4.95 19.10
C ILE A 441 -33.49 4.19 18.31
N TYR A 442 -33.74 4.59 17.06
CA TYR A 442 -34.72 3.91 16.22
C TYR A 442 -34.32 2.46 15.96
N VAL A 443 -33.10 2.24 15.44
CA VAL A 443 -32.59 0.92 15.04
C VAL A 443 -32.53 -0.01 16.27
N GLN A 444 -32.04 0.48 17.41
CA GLN A 444 -32.01 -0.28 18.65
C GLN A 444 -33.39 -0.64 19.16
N SER A 445 -34.32 0.32 19.19
CA SER A 445 -35.70 0.08 19.68
C SER A 445 -36.43 -0.94 18.78
N LEU A 446 -36.22 -0.88 17.47
CA LEU A 446 -36.78 -1.83 16.51
C LEU A 446 -36.24 -3.25 16.75
N GLY A 447 -34.92 -3.39 16.96
CA GLY A 447 -34.32 -4.66 17.31
C GLY A 447 -34.84 -5.27 18.60
N LEU A 448 -34.97 -4.44 19.65
CA LEU A 448 -35.57 -4.86 20.92
C LEU A 448 -37.05 -5.28 20.79
N ALA A 449 -37.84 -4.57 19.96
CA ALA A 449 -39.21 -4.93 19.67
C ALA A 449 -39.35 -6.28 18.94
N ILE A 450 -38.39 -6.61 18.05
CA ILE A 450 -38.34 -7.92 17.42
C ILE A 450 -37.97 -9.00 18.43
N GLU A 451 -36.95 -8.79 19.28
CA GLU A 451 -36.57 -9.73 20.32
C GLU A 451 -37.68 -10.02 21.33
N LYS A 452 -38.53 -9.00 21.64
CA LYS A 452 -39.71 -9.12 22.51
C LYS A 452 -40.93 -9.71 21.80
N GLY A 453 -40.88 -9.91 20.47
CA GLY A 453 -42.00 -10.39 19.67
C GLY A 453 -43.11 -9.35 19.39
N GLU A 454 -42.85 -8.07 19.68
CA GLU A 454 -43.78 -6.95 19.41
C GLU A 454 -43.85 -6.62 17.91
N VAL A 455 -42.73 -6.83 17.20
CA VAL A 455 -42.59 -6.69 15.75
C VAL A 455 -42.18 -8.03 15.15
N LYS A 456 -42.90 -8.48 14.10
CA LYS A 456 -42.56 -9.69 13.38
C LYS A 456 -41.30 -9.47 12.57
N GLY A 457 -40.30 -10.32 12.76
CA GLY A 457 -39.04 -10.27 12.01
C GLY A 457 -37.97 -11.12 12.69
N HIS A 458 -36.81 -11.20 12.06
CA HIS A 458 -35.63 -11.89 12.60
C HIS A 458 -34.35 -11.11 12.32
N THR A 459 -34.47 -9.89 11.79
CA THR A 459 -33.33 -9.02 11.48
C THR A 459 -32.58 -8.65 12.76
N ARG A 460 -31.26 -8.89 12.76
CA ARG A 460 -30.36 -8.46 13.84
C ARG A 460 -29.75 -7.12 13.48
N PHE A 461 -29.79 -6.19 14.41
CA PHE A 461 -29.27 -4.84 14.23
C PHE A 461 -27.93 -4.68 14.96
N VAL A 462 -26.94 -4.19 14.23
CA VAL A 462 -25.60 -3.90 14.73
C VAL A 462 -25.31 -2.43 14.48
N THR A 463 -24.93 -1.70 15.49
CA THR A 463 -24.48 -0.31 15.34
C THR A 463 -23.01 -0.22 15.72
N THR A 464 -22.21 0.53 14.93
CA THR A 464 -20.78 0.70 15.20
C THR A 464 -20.44 2.18 15.36
N ARG A 465 -19.80 2.54 16.48
CA ARG A 465 -19.35 3.89 16.80
C ARG A 465 -17.84 3.97 16.71
N PHE A 466 -17.32 4.93 15.94
CA PHE A 466 -15.90 5.27 15.87
C PHE A 466 -15.71 6.75 15.55
N GLY A 467 -14.51 7.27 15.77
CA GLY A 467 -14.14 8.67 15.56
C GLY A 467 -13.84 9.01 14.11
N ASN A 468 -12.95 9.98 13.91
CA ASN A 468 -12.60 10.41 12.56
C ASN A 468 -11.76 9.35 11.83
N VAL A 469 -11.99 9.24 10.52
CA VAL A 469 -11.18 8.40 9.64
C VAL A 469 -10.25 9.26 8.79
N LEU A 470 -9.01 8.80 8.66
CA LEU A 470 -7.95 9.51 7.93
C LEU A 470 -8.23 9.56 6.43
N GLY A 471 -7.99 10.71 5.82
CA GLY A 471 -8.07 10.85 4.37
C GLY A 471 -9.49 10.77 3.77
N SER A 472 -10.56 10.76 4.60
CA SER A 472 -11.93 10.76 4.09
C SER A 472 -12.27 12.07 3.39
N ASN A 473 -13.17 12.02 2.40
CA ASN A 473 -13.58 13.17 1.61
C ASN A 473 -14.05 14.32 2.51
N GLY A 474 -13.53 15.54 2.25
CA GLY A 474 -13.84 16.75 3.00
C GLY A 474 -13.31 16.80 4.44
N SER A 475 -12.46 15.85 4.85
CA SER A 475 -11.81 15.85 6.18
C SER A 475 -10.61 16.78 6.25
N VAL A 476 -10.04 16.91 7.45
CA VAL A 476 -8.95 17.84 7.75
C VAL A 476 -7.69 17.62 6.92
N ILE A 477 -7.29 16.36 6.68
CA ILE A 477 -6.06 16.03 5.95
C ILE A 477 -6.12 16.46 4.47
N PRO A 478 -7.13 16.09 3.65
CA PRO A 478 -7.28 16.63 2.30
C PRO A 478 -7.31 18.16 2.25
N ARG A 479 -8.00 18.80 3.21
CA ARG A 479 -8.05 20.27 3.29
C ARG A 479 -6.67 20.88 3.56
N PHE A 480 -5.92 20.36 4.51
CA PHE A 480 -4.56 20.85 4.80
C PHE A 480 -3.63 20.65 3.60
N ARG A 481 -3.72 19.50 2.93
CA ARG A 481 -2.95 19.22 1.71
C ARG A 481 -3.24 20.25 0.61
N GLU A 482 -4.52 20.58 0.41
CA GLU A 482 -4.94 21.61 -0.54
C GLU A 482 -4.42 23.01 -0.15
N GLN A 483 -4.52 23.38 1.13
CA GLN A 483 -4.02 24.67 1.63
C GLN A 483 -2.51 24.78 1.50
N ILE A 484 -1.74 23.71 1.80
CA ILE A 484 -0.30 23.67 1.60
C ILE A 484 0.05 23.84 0.12
N ALA A 485 -0.65 23.13 -0.78
CA ALA A 485 -0.42 23.23 -2.23
C ALA A 485 -0.69 24.63 -2.79
N LYS A 486 -1.60 25.38 -2.15
CA LYS A 486 -1.91 26.79 -2.49
C LYS A 486 -0.95 27.80 -1.86
N GLY A 487 0.01 27.39 -1.04
CA GLY A 487 0.93 28.28 -0.34
C GLY A 487 0.42 28.79 1.01
N GLY A 488 -0.61 28.18 1.57
CA GLY A 488 -1.21 28.54 2.88
C GLY A 488 -2.22 29.68 2.84
N PRO A 489 -2.65 30.19 4.02
CA PRO A 489 -2.37 29.61 5.32
C PRO A 489 -3.13 28.34 5.58
N ILE A 490 -2.66 27.50 6.55
CA ILE A 490 -3.45 26.41 7.10
C ILE A 490 -4.38 26.98 8.17
N THR A 491 -5.67 26.60 8.12
CA THR A 491 -6.67 27.02 9.11
C THR A 491 -6.99 25.90 10.08
N VAL A 492 -6.70 26.12 11.37
CA VAL A 492 -7.05 25.25 12.50
C VAL A 492 -8.09 25.95 13.34
N THR A 493 -9.11 25.23 13.83
CA THR A 493 -10.19 25.88 14.59
C THR A 493 -9.80 26.29 16.00
N HIS A 494 -8.89 25.56 16.65
CA HIS A 494 -8.38 25.92 17.98
C HIS A 494 -7.03 25.24 18.22
N PRO A 495 -6.05 25.90 18.89
CA PRO A 495 -4.71 25.31 19.13
C PRO A 495 -4.75 24.02 19.95
N GLU A 496 -5.68 23.89 20.88
CA GLU A 496 -5.79 22.72 21.76
C GLU A 496 -6.80 21.66 21.25
N ILE A 497 -7.34 21.82 20.05
CA ILE A 497 -8.33 20.87 19.53
C ILE A 497 -7.69 19.51 19.25
N THR A 498 -8.30 18.44 19.76
CA THR A 498 -7.87 17.08 19.52
C THR A 498 -8.92 16.26 18.82
N ARG A 499 -8.50 15.26 18.06
CA ARG A 499 -9.40 14.29 17.42
C ARG A 499 -8.77 12.89 17.50
N PHE A 500 -9.64 11.90 17.62
CA PHE A 500 -9.25 10.52 17.41
C PHE A 500 -9.20 10.23 15.91
N PHE A 501 -8.23 9.45 15.51
CA PHE A 501 -8.06 9.03 14.12
C PHE A 501 -7.89 7.52 13.99
N MET A 502 -8.44 7.00 12.91
CA MET A 502 -8.34 5.61 12.48
C MET A 502 -8.15 5.59 10.97
N THR A 503 -7.50 4.59 10.41
CA THR A 503 -7.47 4.43 8.95
C THR A 503 -8.82 3.92 8.43
N ILE A 504 -9.18 4.25 7.19
CA ILE A 504 -10.44 3.78 6.60
C ILE A 504 -10.47 2.24 6.51
N PRO A 505 -9.39 1.55 6.04
CA PRO A 505 -9.35 0.10 6.03
C PRO A 505 -9.53 -0.53 7.42
N GLU A 506 -8.89 0.05 8.45
CA GLU A 506 -9.03 -0.40 9.83
C GLU A 506 -10.49 -0.28 10.32
N ALA A 507 -11.12 0.87 10.12
CA ALA A 507 -12.51 1.09 10.50
C ALA A 507 -13.45 0.07 9.84
N CYS A 508 -13.26 -0.20 8.54
CA CYS A 508 -14.07 -1.16 7.80
C CYS A 508 -13.87 -2.60 8.30
N ARG A 509 -12.62 -2.99 8.62
CA ARG A 509 -12.33 -4.30 9.22
C ARG A 509 -13.06 -4.47 10.55
N LEU A 510 -12.98 -3.49 11.45
CA LEU A 510 -13.67 -3.53 12.74
C LEU A 510 -15.21 -3.55 12.59
N VAL A 511 -15.77 -2.85 11.60
CA VAL A 511 -17.20 -2.91 11.28
C VAL A 511 -17.62 -4.31 10.86
N MET A 512 -16.83 -4.98 10.03
CA MET A 512 -17.11 -6.36 9.61
C MET A 512 -16.90 -7.36 10.76
N GLU A 513 -15.90 -7.16 11.60
CA GLU A 513 -15.68 -7.99 12.79
C GLU A 513 -16.83 -7.85 13.78
N ALA A 514 -17.28 -6.62 14.08
CA ALA A 514 -18.46 -6.36 14.90
C ALA A 514 -19.72 -7.03 14.30
N ALA A 515 -19.89 -6.98 12.98
CA ALA A 515 -20.97 -7.68 12.31
C ALA A 515 -20.91 -9.18 12.50
N THR A 516 -19.71 -9.77 12.50
CA THR A 516 -19.49 -11.20 12.62
C THR A 516 -19.74 -11.69 14.05
N MET A 517 -19.21 -10.98 15.06
CA MET A 517 -19.33 -11.38 16.46
C MET A 517 -20.68 -11.04 17.10
N SER A 518 -21.48 -10.18 16.48
CA SER A 518 -22.76 -9.77 17.04
C SER A 518 -23.75 -10.92 17.12
N THR A 519 -24.31 -11.11 18.31
CA THR A 519 -25.36 -12.09 18.62
C THR A 519 -26.77 -11.52 18.54
N GLY A 520 -26.92 -10.19 18.51
CA GLY A 520 -28.23 -9.55 18.57
C GLY A 520 -28.14 -8.05 18.31
N ASN A 521 -28.97 -7.31 19.05
CA ASN A 521 -29.13 -5.87 18.93
C ASN A 521 -28.09 -5.13 19.81
N GLN A 522 -26.90 -4.82 19.23
CA GLN A 522 -25.76 -4.31 19.99
C GLN A 522 -25.17 -3.05 19.35
N ILE A 523 -24.66 -2.15 20.23
CA ILE A 523 -23.87 -0.99 19.83
C ILE A 523 -22.42 -1.24 20.18
N PHE A 524 -21.59 -1.41 19.17
CA PHE A 524 -20.15 -1.59 19.32
C PHE A 524 -19.41 -0.27 19.26
N VAL A 525 -18.45 -0.11 20.16
CA VAL A 525 -17.56 1.05 20.24
C VAL A 525 -16.14 0.59 20.02
N PHE A 526 -15.46 1.26 19.11
CA PHE A 526 -14.08 0.89 18.78
C PHE A 526 -13.09 1.71 19.60
N ASP A 527 -12.05 1.05 20.05
CA ASP A 527 -10.91 1.72 20.68
C ASP A 527 -10.20 2.59 19.63
N MET A 528 -10.23 3.88 19.87
CA MET A 528 -9.65 4.89 18.98
C MET A 528 -8.17 5.18 19.28
N GLY A 529 -7.59 4.56 20.33
CA GLY A 529 -6.23 4.87 20.80
C GLY A 529 -6.12 6.31 21.32
N GLU A 530 -4.93 6.91 21.15
CA GLU A 530 -4.67 8.26 21.61
C GLU A 530 -5.24 9.33 20.68
N SER A 531 -5.69 10.44 21.28
CA SER A 531 -6.17 11.60 20.51
C SER A 531 -4.99 12.44 20.01
N VAL A 532 -5.10 12.97 18.80
CA VAL A 532 -4.07 13.76 18.15
C VAL A 532 -4.45 15.23 18.12
N LYS A 533 -3.53 16.13 18.54
CA LYS A 533 -3.70 17.58 18.37
C LYS A 533 -3.68 17.94 16.88
N ILE A 534 -4.68 18.68 16.45
CA ILE A 534 -4.82 19.08 15.03
C ILE A 534 -3.72 20.08 14.63
N ASP A 535 -3.26 20.94 15.56
CA ASP A 535 -2.12 21.82 15.34
C ASP A 535 -0.82 21.02 15.05
N THR A 536 -0.54 20.00 15.85
CA THR A 536 0.62 19.12 15.63
C THR A 536 0.51 18.38 14.28
N LEU A 537 -0.68 17.93 13.92
CA LEU A 537 -0.94 17.31 12.61
C LEU A 537 -0.66 18.30 11.47
N ALA A 538 -1.12 19.55 11.58
CA ALA A 538 -0.86 20.60 10.59
C ALA A 538 0.64 20.86 10.40
N ARG A 539 1.38 21.02 11.51
CA ARG A 539 2.83 21.21 11.49
C ARG A 539 3.56 20.06 10.83
N ARG A 540 3.23 18.83 11.18
CA ARG A 540 3.80 17.62 10.55
C ARG A 540 3.50 17.56 9.05
N MET A 541 2.30 17.93 8.62
CA MET A 541 1.96 17.97 7.19
C MET A 541 2.72 19.01 6.40
N ILE A 542 2.92 20.22 6.97
CA ILE A 542 3.77 21.26 6.34
C ILE A 542 5.18 20.74 6.17
N THR A 543 5.74 20.12 7.22
CA THR A 543 7.11 19.61 7.21
C THR A 543 7.27 18.45 6.23
N LEU A 544 6.29 17.53 6.14
CA LEU A 544 6.28 16.47 5.12
C LEU A 544 6.25 17.00 3.68
N ALA A 545 5.66 18.18 3.47
CA ALA A 545 5.69 18.84 2.17
C ALA A 545 7.04 19.56 1.87
N GLY A 546 8.03 19.43 2.76
CA GLY A 546 9.34 20.08 2.63
C GLY A 546 9.32 21.57 2.96
N LEU A 547 8.29 22.05 3.66
CA LEU A 547 8.09 23.46 4.01
C LEU A 547 8.21 23.65 5.53
N ARG A 548 8.50 24.89 5.96
CA ARG A 548 8.70 25.21 7.38
C ARG A 548 7.43 25.82 7.97
N PRO A 549 6.87 25.23 9.06
CA PRO A 549 5.76 25.84 9.78
C PRO A 549 6.08 27.26 10.25
N ASP A 550 5.12 28.14 10.18
CA ASP A 550 5.14 29.56 10.56
C ASP A 550 6.13 30.45 9.74
N LYS A 551 6.98 29.86 8.90
CA LYS A 551 7.87 30.60 7.98
C LYS A 551 7.38 30.55 6.54
N ASP A 552 7.25 29.36 5.98
CA ASP A 552 6.84 29.18 4.59
C ASP A 552 5.31 29.05 4.50
N ILE A 553 4.68 28.39 5.50
CA ILE A 553 3.23 28.27 5.63
C ILE A 553 2.81 28.70 7.04
N LYS A 554 1.94 29.69 7.15
CA LYS A 554 1.35 30.13 8.41
C LYS A 554 0.22 29.21 8.84
N ILE A 555 0.05 29.06 10.17
CA ILE A 555 -1.10 28.39 10.77
C ILE A 555 -1.95 29.48 11.43
N GLU A 556 -3.22 29.57 11.02
CA GLU A 556 -4.20 30.53 11.52
C GLU A 556 -5.29 29.82 12.30
N TYR A 557 -5.74 30.44 13.39
CA TYR A 557 -6.80 29.90 14.25
C TYR A 557 -8.09 30.64 14.02
N SER A 558 -9.11 29.93 13.48
CA SER A 558 -10.39 30.52 13.08
C SER A 558 -11.44 30.60 14.19
N GLY A 559 -11.20 30.01 15.35
CA GLY A 559 -12.21 29.77 16.39
C GLY A 559 -13.01 28.48 16.14
N LEU A 560 -13.63 27.93 17.21
CA LEU A 560 -14.47 26.75 17.10
C LEU A 560 -15.72 27.07 16.27
N ARG A 561 -16.07 26.14 15.39
CA ARG A 561 -17.25 26.25 14.52
C ARG A 561 -18.54 25.89 15.30
N PRO A 562 -19.72 26.29 14.78
CA PRO A 562 -20.99 25.86 15.37
C PRO A 562 -21.06 24.35 15.55
N GLY A 563 -21.44 23.90 16.74
CA GLY A 563 -21.54 22.49 17.10
C GLY A 563 -20.21 21.76 17.34
N GLU A 564 -19.06 22.41 17.18
CA GLU A 564 -17.75 21.74 17.29
C GLU A 564 -17.32 21.57 18.75
N LYS A 565 -16.91 20.36 19.12
CA LYS A 565 -16.27 20.05 20.42
C LYS A 565 -14.77 20.33 20.39
N LEU A 566 -14.22 20.83 21.49
CA LEU A 566 -12.76 20.91 21.67
C LEU A 566 -12.13 19.51 21.76
N TYR A 567 -12.78 18.61 22.52
CA TYR A 567 -12.41 17.21 22.69
C TYR A 567 -13.60 16.33 22.35
N GLU A 568 -13.38 15.25 21.60
CA GLU A 568 -14.43 14.27 21.29
C GLU A 568 -14.43 13.15 22.34
N GLU A 569 -15.59 12.57 22.58
CA GLU A 569 -15.81 11.47 23.52
C GLU A 569 -16.25 10.24 22.73
N VAL A 570 -15.58 9.11 22.93
CA VAL A 570 -15.99 7.85 22.27
C VAL A 570 -17.15 7.19 23.04
N LEU A 571 -17.22 7.43 24.35
CA LEU A 571 -18.25 6.93 25.27
C LEU A 571 -18.88 8.07 26.06
N SER A 572 -20.17 7.94 26.40
CA SER A 572 -20.78 8.77 27.39
C SER A 572 -20.27 8.42 28.80
N ASN A 573 -20.12 9.41 29.68
CA ASN A 573 -19.81 9.18 31.10
C ASN A 573 -20.82 8.29 31.81
N LYS A 574 -22.03 8.13 31.25
CA LYS A 574 -23.13 7.30 31.76
C LYS A 574 -23.20 5.91 31.11
N GLU A 575 -22.42 5.66 30.07
CA GLU A 575 -22.37 4.37 29.37
C GLU A 575 -21.29 3.48 29.98
N ASN A 576 -21.69 2.34 30.54
CA ASN A 576 -20.77 1.26 30.83
C ASN A 576 -20.57 0.42 29.57
N THR A 577 -19.41 -0.22 29.44
CA THR A 577 -19.12 -1.12 28.33
C THR A 577 -18.77 -2.51 28.82
N ASP A 578 -19.20 -3.51 28.06
CA ASP A 578 -18.75 -4.89 28.23
C ASP A 578 -17.60 -5.19 27.24
N PRO A 579 -16.59 -5.96 27.66
CA PRO A 579 -15.55 -6.42 26.77
C PRO A 579 -16.11 -7.44 25.75
N THR A 580 -15.45 -7.56 24.61
CA THR A 580 -15.74 -8.59 23.61
C THR A 580 -14.56 -9.56 23.49
N SER A 581 -14.64 -10.53 22.58
CA SER A 581 -13.50 -11.39 22.21
C SER A 581 -12.38 -10.64 21.48
N HIS A 582 -12.62 -9.41 21.04
CA HIS A 582 -11.66 -8.57 20.36
C HIS A 582 -11.27 -7.38 21.24
N ASP A 583 -9.98 -7.21 21.56
CA ASP A 583 -9.46 -6.21 22.53
C ASP A 583 -9.85 -4.76 22.20
N ARG A 584 -10.01 -4.44 20.91
CA ARG A 584 -10.34 -3.08 20.45
C ARG A 584 -11.83 -2.84 20.20
N ILE A 585 -12.69 -3.83 20.50
CA ILE A 585 -14.15 -3.71 20.33
C ILE A 585 -14.82 -3.93 21.68
N ARG A 586 -15.69 -3.01 22.06
CA ARG A 586 -16.49 -3.08 23.28
C ARG A 586 -17.96 -2.91 22.92
N VAL A 587 -18.86 -3.46 23.74
CA VAL A 587 -20.31 -3.26 23.61
C VAL A 587 -20.75 -2.17 24.58
N ALA A 588 -21.41 -1.13 24.07
CA ALA A 588 -21.95 -0.05 24.89
C ALA A 588 -23.31 -0.46 25.51
N LYS A 589 -23.48 -0.22 26.81
CA LYS A 589 -24.77 -0.29 27.49
C LYS A 589 -25.43 1.08 27.41
N VAL A 590 -26.41 1.21 26.54
CA VAL A 590 -27.14 2.47 26.34
C VAL A 590 -28.56 2.38 26.88
N ARG A 591 -29.19 3.54 27.11
CA ARG A 591 -30.61 3.61 27.50
C ARG A 591 -31.48 3.02 26.41
N GLU A 592 -32.37 2.11 26.81
CA GLU A 592 -33.39 1.52 25.93
C GLU A 592 -34.56 2.48 25.75
N TYR A 593 -35.18 2.43 24.58
CA TYR A 593 -36.36 3.21 24.20
C TYR A 593 -37.47 2.28 23.73
N GLU A 594 -38.70 2.60 24.07
CA GLU A 594 -39.89 1.90 23.58
C GLU A 594 -40.04 2.18 22.07
N HIS A 595 -40.17 1.13 21.26
CA HIS A 595 -40.20 1.27 19.82
C HIS A 595 -41.39 2.09 19.30
N ALA A 596 -42.58 1.94 19.89
CA ALA A 596 -43.75 2.68 19.49
C ALA A 596 -43.52 4.20 19.61
N LYS A 597 -42.93 4.64 20.74
CA LYS A 597 -42.58 6.05 20.96
C LYS A 597 -41.47 6.53 20.05
N ALA A 598 -40.44 5.71 19.86
CA ALA A 598 -39.36 6.05 18.95
C ALA A 598 -39.89 6.23 17.51
N LYS A 599 -40.74 5.33 17.04
CA LYS A 599 -41.38 5.41 15.71
C LYS A 599 -42.24 6.66 15.55
N GLU A 600 -43.03 7.01 16.55
CA GLU A 600 -43.87 8.22 16.57
C GLU A 600 -42.99 9.48 16.44
N VAL A 601 -41.96 9.60 17.29
CA VAL A 601 -41.02 10.74 17.26
C VAL A 601 -40.31 10.86 15.92
N MET A 602 -39.82 9.74 15.35
CA MET A 602 -39.13 9.79 14.05
C MET A 602 -40.08 10.18 12.92
N THR A 603 -41.36 9.83 13.00
CA THR A 603 -42.38 10.26 12.04
C THR A 603 -42.64 11.76 12.15
N GLN A 604 -42.82 12.26 13.36
CA GLN A 604 -42.99 13.70 13.61
C GLN A 604 -41.77 14.51 13.13
N LEU A 605 -40.56 14.03 13.41
CA LEU A 605 -39.34 14.68 12.94
C LEU A 605 -39.24 14.71 11.40
N GLU A 606 -39.64 13.63 10.71
CA GLU A 606 -39.70 13.58 9.24
C GLU A 606 -40.72 14.59 8.70
N GLU A 607 -41.94 14.64 9.27
CA GLU A 607 -42.99 15.59 8.89
C GLU A 607 -42.54 17.04 9.08
N MET A 608 -41.99 17.38 10.27
CA MET A 608 -41.44 18.71 10.54
C MET A 608 -40.28 19.07 9.62
N SER A 609 -39.44 18.11 9.25
CA SER A 609 -38.32 18.34 8.32
C SER A 609 -38.80 18.68 6.91
N ILE A 610 -39.87 18.04 6.45
CA ILE A 610 -40.50 18.31 5.15
C ILE A 610 -41.24 19.68 5.18
N ALA A 611 -41.91 19.99 6.28
CA ALA A 611 -42.60 21.27 6.49
C ALA A 611 -41.64 22.45 6.79
N VAL A 612 -40.32 22.17 6.98
CA VAL A 612 -39.27 23.15 7.36
C VAL A 612 -39.56 23.85 8.70
N GLU A 613 -40.14 23.13 9.64
CA GLU A 613 -40.46 23.62 11.00
C GLU A 613 -39.27 23.48 11.95
N ILE A 614 -38.14 24.17 11.63
CA ILE A 614 -36.85 24.01 12.31
C ILE A 614 -36.95 24.20 13.84
N PRO A 615 -37.60 25.25 14.41
CA PRO A 615 -37.63 25.44 15.84
C PRO A 615 -38.25 24.27 16.61
N GLU A 616 -39.41 23.80 16.17
CA GLU A 616 -40.15 22.73 16.83
C GLU A 616 -39.43 21.37 16.62
N MET A 617 -38.90 21.15 15.46
CA MET A 617 -38.07 19.96 15.14
C MET A 617 -36.87 19.86 16.09
N VAL A 618 -36.11 20.95 16.28
CA VAL A 618 -34.92 20.94 17.15
C VAL A 618 -35.34 20.78 18.63
N LYS A 619 -36.43 21.39 19.06
CA LYS A 619 -36.99 21.16 20.41
C LYS A 619 -37.37 19.69 20.62
N LEU A 620 -38.01 19.05 19.64
CA LEU A 620 -38.37 17.64 19.71
C LEU A 620 -37.12 16.76 19.76
N MET A 621 -36.08 17.06 18.95
CA MET A 621 -34.79 16.38 19.01
C MET A 621 -34.16 16.43 20.41
N LYS A 622 -34.14 17.62 21.04
CA LYS A 622 -33.58 17.82 22.38
C LYS A 622 -34.42 17.12 23.50
N ARG A 623 -35.72 17.06 23.36
CA ARG A 623 -36.58 16.30 24.29
C ARG A 623 -36.37 14.81 24.18
N THR A 624 -36.13 14.31 22.98
CA THR A 624 -35.90 12.87 22.71
C THR A 624 -34.51 12.44 23.12
N VAL A 625 -33.52 13.31 22.94
CA VAL A 625 -32.11 13.11 23.28
C VAL A 625 -31.69 14.12 24.34
N PRO A 626 -31.98 13.87 25.64
CA PRO A 626 -31.74 14.85 26.71
C PRO A 626 -30.26 15.24 26.87
N GLU A 627 -29.35 14.39 26.43
CA GLU A 627 -27.90 14.65 26.39
C GLU A 627 -27.46 15.60 25.25
N PHE A 628 -28.37 15.98 24.33
CA PHE A 628 -28.08 16.94 23.27
C PHE A 628 -28.08 18.35 23.82
N ILE A 629 -26.87 18.92 23.98
CA ILE A 629 -26.65 20.30 24.40
C ILE A 629 -25.88 21.01 23.31
N SER A 630 -26.50 21.96 22.63
CA SER A 630 -25.88 22.72 21.56
C SER A 630 -24.67 23.52 22.05
N LYS A 631 -23.61 23.65 21.24
CA LYS A 631 -22.45 24.49 21.55
C LYS A 631 -22.08 25.36 20.35
N ASN A 632 -21.83 26.63 20.59
CA ASN A 632 -21.50 27.62 19.56
C ASN A 632 -22.51 27.65 18.39
N SER A 633 -23.79 27.37 18.67
CA SER A 633 -24.86 27.23 17.70
C SER A 633 -26.05 28.10 18.06
N GLU A 634 -26.79 28.56 17.06
CA GLU A 634 -28.03 29.30 17.26
C GLU A 634 -29.10 28.51 18.05
N TYR A 635 -28.98 27.19 18.12
CA TYR A 635 -29.88 26.29 18.80
C TYR A 635 -29.64 26.19 20.32
N GLU A 636 -28.62 26.87 20.87
CA GLU A 636 -28.38 26.97 22.32
C GLU A 636 -29.55 27.63 23.05
N LYS A 637 -30.29 28.51 22.38
CA LYS A 637 -31.48 29.16 22.93
C LYS A 637 -32.53 28.15 23.43
N TYR A 638 -32.66 27.01 22.77
CA TYR A 638 -33.61 25.96 23.14
C TYR A 638 -33.16 25.07 24.31
N ASP A 639 -31.87 25.09 24.67
CA ASP A 639 -31.36 24.32 25.83
C ASP A 639 -31.94 24.83 27.17
N LYS A 640 -32.25 26.12 27.24
CA LYS A 640 -32.86 26.75 28.43
C LYS A 640 -34.36 26.50 28.51
N GLU A 641 -35.05 26.52 27.35
CA GLU A 641 -36.50 26.31 27.27
C GLU A 641 -36.94 24.89 27.68
N ILE A 642 -36.08 23.88 27.46
CA ILE A 642 -36.41 22.49 27.76
C ILE A 642 -36.09 22.10 29.20
N LYS A 643 -35.22 22.86 29.89
CA LYS A 643 -34.86 22.63 31.29
C LYS A 643 -35.85 23.30 32.27
N GLN A 644 -36.74 24.16 31.78
CA GLN A 644 -37.91 24.71 32.49
C GLN A 644 -39.13 23.82 32.28
#